data_4ee594c307cbb61536287525deee1be5
#
_entry.id   4ee594c307cbb61536287525deee1be5
#
_cell.length_a   1.000
_cell.length_b   1.000
_cell.length_c   1.000
_cell.angle_alpha   90.00
_cell.angle_beta   90.00
_cell.angle_gamma   90.00
#
_symmetry.space_group_name_H-M   'P 1'
#
loop_
_entity.id
_entity.type
_entity.pdbx_description
1 polymer ?
#
loop_
_entity_poly.entity_id
_entity_poly.type
_entity_poly.pdbx_seq_one_letter_code
_entity_poly.pdbx_strand_id
1 'polypeptide(L)'
;MERRSFVKRLAAALACLPRAATAFSRSTVPADGAAMPATSYSKGGVAASSPDYEALLAQHDVVYLSPATRAVEGLAVGDGDTTALVWTPPQGVTMTINKSNLWDDQPANYPPDWIWSPAWEEKATALVGGATLTVRNSTPLLDRMYLNDFHARLDLYRAQAVVDSESPLGSVKASAWGCSEPGVLVLDYDESTREPVSREIELSRWGSRRFFHWYSQYVPAATDTGLEGIRAGADPTHIWIEQKLRHISFAVVARFVGSPFKTAVRNSHLAAMITKPAMRMRGQVYLAVVTSEEDPTPLESARRKVDEAAQQGYDTLERQHSRRWADFWAQSYLQIPEEYLENLYYVTLYQLAVSSHGAYPPPFCGSLWTPNHDARRWGHYYHWNEQQPYWPVQAANHPELAVPYNRYRSEMLKQAESDARLVHHKGGAWYADVANRRGEQARSGVSHNLTPGTQIAMDLWRHYQYTLDREFLKAQAYPVMKACAQFYLDYLEKDSEGIYHVPKSSAYESAILQKDSITDLSSIRQSFPACIRSSEILGVDEEMRVRWREVYDHLVEFSTYGPGVNLQGKPIPKVFSSGVSLVDFTTTKASDGVEGVVIKKGQRLYGMSFECELAPVFPSGVIGLAQRGTEMFNVAVDTVLDVEPEAFRFYLSPAVQSARLGLGDHALKIITHITKDSQVLPQGFFTEDSLTPNAPVYSANRWTVDTPSIIRDGRRTNEHAQLLSEWFDMPSLEGGGQLMATLNEMLLQSHDGVIRVFPALPAAWRDASFKLRAVGAFLVTATRKAGEVQPLLVESLKGGTCRLENPWPQEQIQVRELASGRSVPVKTEAGIAMFESKAGSAYLVFPIGRAATEPELPQPRHGANQSPKTWNGNRIGMIRFF
;
A
#
# COMPACT_ATOMS: atom_id res chain seq x y z
N MET A 1 13.99 -35.90 0.43
CA MET A 1 14.68 -36.40 -0.80
C MET A 1 13.76 -36.54 -2.02
N GLU A 2 12.48 -36.74 -1.85
CA GLU A 2 11.54 -36.94 -2.96
C GLU A 2 11.11 -35.65 -3.71
N ARG A 3 11.15 -34.50 -3.09
CA ARG A 3 10.84 -33.21 -3.77
C ARG A 3 11.79 -32.88 -4.94
N ARG A 4 13.05 -33.28 -4.86
CA ARG A 4 14.01 -33.07 -5.97
C ARG A 4 13.75 -33.98 -7.18
N SER A 5 13.12 -35.13 -6.98
CA SER A 5 12.78 -36.08 -8.03
C SER A 5 11.55 -35.63 -8.84
N PHE A 6 10.56 -35.03 -8.18
CA PHE A 6 9.34 -34.55 -8.85
C PHE A 6 9.62 -33.34 -9.73
N VAL A 7 10.39 -32.37 -9.23
CA VAL A 7 10.78 -31.17 -10.00
C VAL A 7 11.66 -31.53 -11.21
N LYS A 8 12.56 -32.50 -11.08
CA LYS A 8 13.40 -32.95 -12.22
C LYS A 8 12.59 -33.65 -13.33
N ARG A 9 11.48 -34.30 -13.02
CA ARG A 9 10.64 -34.98 -14.04
C ARG A 9 9.72 -34.03 -14.78
N LEU A 10 9.35 -32.88 -14.18
CA LEU A 10 8.56 -31.84 -14.85
C LEU A 10 9.41 -30.97 -15.80
N ALA A 11 10.66 -30.71 -15.44
CA ALA A 11 11.59 -29.92 -16.27
C ALA A 11 12.01 -30.62 -17.59
N ALA A 12 11.97 -31.93 -17.64
CA ALA A 12 12.37 -32.69 -18.84
C ALA A 12 11.31 -32.72 -19.95
N ALA A 13 10.06 -32.38 -19.66
CA ALA A 13 8.95 -32.42 -20.63
C ALA A 13 8.73 -31.12 -21.41
N LEU A 14 9.42 -30.01 -21.06
CA LEU A 14 9.22 -28.67 -21.64
C LEU A 14 10.37 -28.17 -22.53
N ALA A 15 11.36 -29.01 -22.84
CA ALA A 15 12.57 -28.56 -23.52
C ALA A 15 12.49 -28.52 -25.06
N CYS A 16 11.35 -28.75 -25.71
CA CYS A 16 11.23 -28.77 -27.16
C CYS A 16 10.11 -27.90 -27.69
N LEU A 17 10.30 -26.57 -27.78
CA LEU A 17 9.54 -25.71 -28.66
C LEU A 17 10.41 -24.52 -29.16
N PRO A 18 10.28 -24.11 -30.44
CA PRO A 18 11.17 -23.13 -31.04
C PRO A 18 10.85 -21.69 -30.59
N ARG A 19 11.91 -20.91 -30.38
CA ARG A 19 11.90 -19.47 -30.07
C ARG A 19 11.39 -18.66 -31.25
N ALA A 20 10.27 -17.97 -31.08
CA ALA A 20 9.91 -16.83 -31.89
C ALA A 20 10.11 -15.56 -31.05
N ALA A 21 11.15 -14.81 -31.35
CA ALA A 21 11.38 -13.49 -30.78
C ALA A 21 10.44 -12.49 -31.46
N THR A 22 9.34 -12.12 -30.85
CA THR A 22 8.54 -10.97 -31.27
C THR A 22 9.07 -9.72 -30.60
N ALA A 23 9.66 -8.84 -31.39
CA ALA A 23 10.01 -7.49 -30.96
C ALA A 23 8.73 -6.70 -30.65
N PHE A 24 8.56 -6.29 -29.42
CA PHE A 24 7.51 -5.36 -29.03
C PHE A 24 7.86 -3.96 -29.53
N SER A 25 7.11 -3.45 -30.49
CA SER A 25 7.11 -2.02 -30.80
C SER A 25 6.35 -1.30 -29.69
N ARG A 26 7.04 -0.48 -28.91
CA ARG A 26 6.43 0.46 -27.98
C ARG A 26 5.63 1.49 -28.76
N SER A 27 4.33 1.59 -28.52
CA SER A 27 3.63 2.83 -28.78
C SER A 27 4.11 3.83 -27.72
N THR A 28 4.88 4.81 -28.15
CA THR A 28 5.18 5.99 -27.35
C THR A 28 3.89 6.76 -27.14
N VAL A 29 3.20 6.49 -26.07
CA VAL A 29 2.24 7.43 -25.51
C VAL A 29 3.10 8.49 -24.83
N PRO A 30 2.92 9.79 -25.14
CA PRO A 30 3.63 10.83 -24.43
C PRO A 30 3.35 10.68 -22.95
N ALA A 31 4.39 10.72 -22.13
CA ALA A 31 4.25 10.93 -20.70
C ALA A 31 3.85 12.40 -20.48
N ASP A 32 2.64 12.75 -20.89
CA ASP A 32 1.96 13.87 -20.29
C ASP A 32 1.69 13.46 -18.84
N GLY A 33 2.65 13.77 -17.99
CA GLY A 33 2.43 13.98 -16.56
C GLY A 33 1.50 15.19 -16.41
N ALA A 34 0.28 15.06 -16.98
CA ALA A 34 -0.79 15.96 -16.64
C ALA A 34 -0.97 15.80 -15.14
N ALA A 35 -0.48 16.79 -14.40
CA ALA A 35 -1.00 17.07 -13.08
C ALA A 35 -2.51 16.90 -13.23
N MET A 36 -3.10 15.93 -12.49
CA MET A 36 -4.55 15.80 -12.47
C MET A 36 -5.07 17.22 -12.24
N PRO A 37 -5.96 17.75 -13.08
CA PRO A 37 -6.57 19.03 -12.77
C PRO A 37 -7.10 18.84 -11.36
N ALA A 38 -6.63 19.67 -10.42
CA ALA A 38 -7.31 19.86 -9.17
C ALA A 38 -8.77 19.99 -9.62
N THR A 39 -9.61 19.02 -9.28
CA THR A 39 -11.03 19.12 -9.54
C THR A 39 -11.46 20.29 -8.70
N SER A 40 -11.30 21.49 -9.26
CA SER A 40 -11.87 22.70 -8.73
C SER A 40 -13.38 22.49 -8.88
N TYR A 41 -13.95 21.88 -7.83
CA TYR A 41 -15.40 21.90 -7.68
C TYR A 41 -15.78 23.38 -7.66
N SER A 42 -16.55 23.78 -8.65
CA SER A 42 -16.96 25.15 -8.89
C SER A 42 -17.45 25.76 -7.57
N LYS A 43 -16.80 26.83 -7.14
CA LYS A 43 -17.25 27.71 -6.07
C LYS A 43 -18.62 28.32 -6.46
N GLY A 44 -19.70 27.64 -6.14
CA GLY A 44 -21.05 28.07 -6.44
C GLY A 44 -22.10 27.59 -5.45
N GLY A 45 -21.73 26.78 -4.46
CA GLY A 45 -22.60 26.36 -3.35
C GLY A 45 -22.18 27.00 -2.03
N VAL A 46 -23.09 27.05 -1.07
CA VAL A 46 -22.74 27.33 0.33
C VAL A 46 -21.71 26.28 0.72
N ALA A 47 -20.48 26.68 0.99
CA ALA A 47 -19.42 25.77 1.39
C ALA A 47 -19.83 25.16 2.74
N ALA A 48 -19.86 23.83 2.82
CA ALA A 48 -19.96 23.14 4.10
C ALA A 48 -18.80 23.57 5.00
N SER A 49 -19.02 23.60 6.30
CA SER A 49 -17.97 23.90 7.27
C SER A 49 -16.81 22.91 7.12
N SER A 50 -15.57 23.36 7.33
CA SER A 50 -14.36 22.53 7.27
C SER A 50 -13.61 22.59 8.61
N PRO A 51 -13.01 21.49 9.07
CA PRO A 51 -12.17 21.52 10.24
C PRO A 51 -10.87 22.30 9.98
N ASP A 52 -10.19 22.65 11.05
CA ASP A 52 -8.81 23.13 10.99
C ASP A 52 -7.87 21.94 10.76
N TYR A 53 -7.61 21.63 9.49
CA TYR A 53 -6.78 20.49 9.11
C TYR A 53 -5.33 20.63 9.58
N GLU A 54 -4.79 21.86 9.64
CA GLU A 54 -3.43 22.09 10.13
C GLU A 54 -3.35 21.69 11.60
N ALA A 55 -4.25 22.18 12.43
CA ALA A 55 -4.28 21.86 13.84
C ALA A 55 -4.63 20.37 14.11
N LEU A 56 -5.49 19.76 13.30
CA LEU A 56 -5.80 18.32 13.42
C LEU A 56 -4.59 17.45 13.09
N LEU A 57 -3.87 17.72 12.01
CA LEU A 57 -2.75 16.91 11.58
C LEU A 57 -1.50 17.13 12.43
N ALA A 58 -1.28 18.34 12.93
CA ALA A 58 -0.15 18.63 13.80
C ALA A 58 -0.10 17.75 15.06
N GLN A 59 -1.24 17.23 15.52
CA GLN A 59 -1.28 16.25 16.61
C GLN A 59 -0.68 14.90 16.24
N HIS A 60 -0.59 14.60 14.95
CA HIS A 60 -0.17 13.31 14.39
C HIS A 60 1.25 13.35 13.81
N ASP A 61 1.94 14.49 13.90
CA ASP A 61 3.35 14.60 13.50
C ASP A 61 4.19 13.50 14.16
N VAL A 62 5.11 12.92 13.37
CA VAL A 62 6.09 11.98 13.90
C VAL A 62 7.28 12.77 14.41
N VAL A 63 7.57 12.64 15.70
CA VAL A 63 8.60 13.46 16.38
C VAL A 63 9.71 12.59 16.93
N TYR A 64 10.95 12.92 16.60
CA TYR A 64 12.16 12.31 17.11
C TYR A 64 12.89 13.28 18.05
N LEU A 65 13.20 12.82 19.25
CA LEU A 65 14.00 13.54 20.23
C LEU A 65 15.46 13.03 20.27
N SER A 66 15.87 12.28 19.25
CA SER A 66 17.22 11.78 19.07
C SER A 66 17.50 11.52 17.60
N PRO A 67 18.74 11.72 17.12
CA PRO A 67 19.11 11.48 15.75
C PRO A 67 18.83 10.06 15.26
N ALA A 68 18.20 9.94 14.08
CA ALA A 68 18.07 8.69 13.35
C ALA A 68 19.40 8.40 12.63
N THR A 69 20.09 7.36 13.08
CA THR A 69 21.42 7.02 12.53
C THR A 69 21.38 5.96 11.44
N ARG A 70 20.20 5.39 11.18
CA ARG A 70 19.95 4.38 10.15
C ARG A 70 18.99 4.94 9.09
N ALA A 71 19.30 4.69 7.83
CA ALA A 71 18.46 5.13 6.71
C ALA A 71 17.00 4.65 6.81
N VAL A 72 16.80 3.40 7.27
CA VAL A 72 15.47 2.78 7.42
C VAL A 72 14.59 3.50 8.46
N GLU A 73 15.19 4.25 9.38
CA GLU A 73 14.49 5.05 10.39
C GLU A 73 14.24 6.50 9.91
N GLY A 74 14.69 6.84 8.70
CA GLY A 74 14.55 8.16 8.12
C GLY A 74 13.09 8.58 7.94
N LEU A 75 12.84 9.89 8.06
CA LEU A 75 11.54 10.48 7.77
C LEU A 75 11.33 10.52 6.25
N ALA A 76 10.22 9.95 5.79
CA ALA A 76 9.91 9.86 4.37
C ALA A 76 9.40 11.20 3.83
N VAL A 77 9.94 11.65 2.69
CA VAL A 77 9.45 12.79 1.93
C VAL A 77 9.40 12.45 0.44
N GLY A 78 8.58 13.18 -0.32
CA GLY A 78 8.49 12.94 -1.76
C GLY A 78 7.38 13.70 -2.45
N ASP A 79 7.33 13.57 -3.76
CA ASP A 79 6.30 14.17 -4.62
C ASP A 79 5.30 13.12 -5.18
N GLY A 80 5.48 11.86 -4.79
CA GLY A 80 4.71 10.70 -5.25
C GLY A 80 5.43 9.87 -6.32
N ASP A 81 6.47 10.38 -6.92
CA ASP A 81 7.31 9.70 -7.92
C ASP A 81 8.78 9.61 -7.48
N THR A 82 9.34 10.74 -7.04
CA THR A 82 10.69 10.80 -6.45
C THR A 82 10.56 10.98 -4.94
N THR A 83 11.24 10.14 -4.17
CA THR A 83 11.15 10.11 -2.71
C THR A 83 12.53 10.11 -2.07
N ALA A 84 12.59 10.50 -0.79
CA ALA A 84 13.77 10.29 0.03
C ALA A 84 13.40 9.90 1.45
N LEU A 85 14.32 9.19 2.11
CA LEU A 85 14.38 9.06 3.57
C LEU A 85 15.37 10.06 4.11
N VAL A 86 14.93 10.93 5.00
CA VAL A 86 15.76 11.97 5.65
C VAL A 86 16.19 11.50 7.03
N TRP A 87 17.46 11.35 7.24
CA TRP A 87 18.01 10.82 8.49
C TRP A 87 19.28 11.58 8.90
N THR A 88 19.71 11.41 10.15
CA THR A 88 20.67 12.28 10.81
C THR A 88 21.82 11.49 11.44
N PRO A 89 22.71 10.89 10.62
CA PRO A 89 23.92 10.29 11.13
C PRO A 89 24.85 11.35 11.75
N PRO A 90 25.81 10.99 12.61
CA PRO A 90 26.71 11.93 13.27
C PRO A 90 27.43 12.90 12.30
N GLN A 91 27.62 12.47 11.05
CA GLN A 91 28.33 13.24 10.02
C GLN A 91 27.51 14.36 9.38
N GLY A 92 26.19 14.37 9.54
CA GLY A 92 25.34 15.41 8.94
C GLY A 92 23.93 14.98 8.59
N VAL A 93 23.18 15.81 7.91
CA VAL A 93 21.85 15.48 7.40
C VAL A 93 21.99 14.73 6.08
N THR A 94 21.33 13.58 5.99
CA THR A 94 21.43 12.68 4.84
C THR A 94 20.04 12.39 4.24
N MET A 95 19.97 12.32 2.91
CA MET A 95 18.80 11.92 2.13
C MET A 95 19.14 10.70 1.27
N THR A 96 18.46 9.59 1.50
CA THR A 96 18.54 8.40 0.61
C THR A 96 17.43 8.47 -0.41
N ILE A 97 17.77 8.57 -1.70
CA ILE A 97 16.90 9.00 -2.79
C ILE A 97 16.46 7.84 -3.64
N ASN A 98 15.18 7.79 -3.98
CA ASN A 98 14.56 6.74 -4.77
C ASN A 98 13.55 7.33 -5.78
N LYS A 99 13.18 6.54 -6.81
CA LYS A 99 12.18 6.94 -7.81
C LYS A 99 11.40 5.74 -8.33
N SER A 100 10.12 5.94 -8.65
CA SER A 100 9.18 4.87 -9.01
C SER A 100 9.56 4.07 -10.26
N ASN A 101 10.25 4.68 -11.23
CA ASN A 101 10.67 4.04 -12.47
C ASN A 101 12.18 3.70 -12.53
N LEU A 102 12.86 3.75 -11.38
CA LEU A 102 14.28 3.42 -11.31
C LEU A 102 14.49 1.92 -11.09
N TRP A 103 14.32 1.13 -12.15
CA TRP A 103 14.42 -0.32 -12.11
C TRP A 103 15.60 -0.84 -12.88
N ASP A 104 16.25 -1.87 -12.33
CA ASP A 104 17.19 -2.70 -13.08
C ASP A 104 16.46 -3.97 -13.54
N ASP A 105 16.34 -4.08 -14.86
CA ASP A 105 15.76 -5.26 -15.47
C ASP A 105 16.85 -6.31 -15.67
N GLN A 106 16.68 -7.48 -15.08
CA GLN A 106 17.65 -8.57 -15.10
C GLN A 106 19.01 -8.14 -14.51
N PRO A 107 19.06 -7.76 -13.23
CA PRO A 107 20.30 -7.43 -12.58
C PRO A 107 21.28 -8.61 -12.69
N ALA A 108 22.56 -8.32 -12.98
CA ALA A 108 23.58 -9.33 -13.01
C ALA A 108 23.65 -10.03 -11.64
N ASN A 109 23.84 -11.36 -11.63
CA ASN A 109 23.97 -12.19 -10.44
C ASN A 109 22.73 -12.26 -9.52
N TYR A 110 21.55 -12.18 -10.09
CA TYR A 110 20.37 -12.66 -9.36
C TYR A 110 20.55 -14.15 -9.09
N PRO A 111 20.34 -14.65 -7.86
CA PRO A 111 20.57 -16.06 -7.56
C PRO A 111 19.74 -16.99 -8.46
N PRO A 112 20.33 -18.09 -8.97
CA PRO A 112 19.68 -18.97 -9.95
C PRO A 112 18.42 -19.67 -9.44
N ASP A 113 18.25 -19.80 -8.16
CA ASP A 113 17.12 -20.44 -7.49
C ASP A 113 16.06 -19.45 -7.00
N TRP A 114 16.18 -18.18 -7.42
CA TRP A 114 15.26 -17.14 -7.04
C TRP A 114 13.93 -17.30 -7.80
N ILE A 115 12.86 -17.44 -7.04
CA ILE A 115 11.49 -17.68 -7.51
C ILE A 115 11.35 -18.97 -8.34
N TRP A 116 11.69 -20.08 -7.76
CA TRP A 116 11.22 -21.43 -8.09
C TRP A 116 11.39 -21.94 -9.52
N SER A 117 12.04 -21.19 -10.42
CA SER A 117 12.29 -21.62 -11.78
C SER A 117 13.49 -20.93 -12.39
N PRO A 118 14.45 -21.67 -12.99
CA PRO A 118 15.53 -21.09 -13.75
C PRO A 118 15.07 -20.16 -14.91
N ALA A 119 13.90 -20.41 -15.48
CA ALA A 119 13.33 -19.58 -16.53
C ALA A 119 12.86 -18.20 -16.04
N TRP A 120 12.77 -17.99 -14.74
CA TRP A 120 12.37 -16.72 -14.15
C TRP A 120 13.55 -15.74 -13.96
N GLU A 121 14.78 -16.25 -13.90
CA GLU A 121 15.98 -15.42 -13.81
C GLU A 121 16.09 -14.41 -14.94
N GLU A 122 15.69 -14.81 -16.14
CA GLU A 122 15.70 -13.93 -17.31
C GLU A 122 14.69 -12.76 -17.19
N LYS A 123 13.75 -12.86 -16.23
CA LYS A 123 12.67 -11.90 -16.03
C LYS A 123 12.79 -11.14 -14.71
N ALA A 124 13.85 -11.40 -13.95
CA ALA A 124 14.10 -10.71 -12.71
C ALA A 124 14.20 -9.20 -12.91
N THR A 125 13.53 -8.45 -12.04
CA THR A 125 13.61 -6.98 -12.00
C THR A 125 13.79 -6.52 -10.57
N ALA A 126 14.48 -5.41 -10.36
CA ALA A 126 14.68 -4.86 -9.02
C ALA A 126 14.54 -3.34 -9.04
N LEU A 127 13.70 -2.79 -8.17
CA LEU A 127 13.70 -1.36 -7.89
C LEU A 127 14.99 -1.04 -7.14
N VAL A 128 15.76 -0.06 -7.63
CA VAL A 128 17.06 0.33 -7.08
C VAL A 128 17.02 1.76 -6.56
N GLY A 129 17.91 2.10 -5.63
CA GLY A 129 18.06 3.48 -5.17
C GLY A 129 18.78 4.35 -6.20
N GLY A 130 18.53 5.66 -6.16
CA GLY A 130 19.19 6.63 -7.04
C GLY A 130 20.57 7.01 -6.54
N ALA A 131 20.60 7.64 -5.39
CA ALA A 131 21.81 8.17 -4.76
C ALA A 131 21.58 8.46 -3.27
N THR A 132 22.64 8.85 -2.59
CA THR A 132 22.60 9.46 -1.26
C THR A 132 23.17 10.87 -1.34
N LEU A 133 22.41 11.85 -0.85
CA LEU A 133 22.88 13.22 -0.63
C LEU A 133 23.18 13.39 0.85
N THR A 134 24.38 13.86 1.20
CA THR A 134 24.76 14.16 2.59
C THR A 134 25.32 15.58 2.68
N VAL A 135 24.75 16.41 3.55
CA VAL A 135 25.40 17.65 3.95
C VAL A 135 26.31 17.32 5.13
N ARG A 136 27.58 17.21 4.84
CA ARG A 136 28.61 16.73 5.78
C ARG A 136 29.35 17.88 6.44
N ASN A 137 29.60 17.74 7.71
CA ASN A 137 30.42 18.63 8.52
C ASN A 137 31.53 17.84 9.25
N SER A 138 32.70 18.44 9.40
CA SER A 138 33.78 17.88 10.25
C SER A 138 33.50 18.04 11.75
N THR A 139 32.59 18.96 12.13
CA THR A 139 32.14 19.14 13.51
C THR A 139 30.97 18.20 13.80
N PRO A 140 31.01 17.42 14.88
CA PRO A 140 29.99 16.40 15.16
C PRO A 140 28.71 17.01 15.78
N LEU A 141 28.01 17.88 15.03
CA LEU A 141 26.83 18.62 15.50
C LEU A 141 25.60 17.72 15.77
N LEU A 142 25.58 16.55 15.17
CA LEU A 142 24.48 15.58 15.32
C LEU A 142 24.88 14.34 16.11
N ASP A 143 26.08 14.38 16.71
CA ASP A 143 26.51 13.29 17.60
C ASP A 143 25.85 13.43 18.97
N ARG A 144 25.18 12.38 19.40
CA ARG A 144 24.44 12.31 20.67
C ARG A 144 25.25 12.72 21.90
N MET A 145 26.55 12.50 21.86
CA MET A 145 27.43 12.88 23.00
C MET A 145 27.54 14.37 23.20
N TYR A 146 27.25 15.17 22.16
CA TYR A 146 27.43 16.64 22.21
C TYR A 146 26.11 17.41 22.10
N LEU A 147 24.97 16.71 21.91
CA LEU A 147 23.67 17.36 21.77
C LEU A 147 23.20 17.98 23.10
N ASN A 148 22.81 19.24 23.07
CA ASN A 148 22.03 19.89 24.12
C ASN A 148 20.54 19.68 23.88
N ASP A 149 20.14 19.84 22.63
CA ASP A 149 18.76 19.62 22.19
C ASP A 149 18.73 19.03 20.77
N PHE A 150 17.75 18.22 20.52
CA PHE A 150 17.49 17.63 19.20
C PHE A 150 15.99 17.40 19.00
N HIS A 151 15.48 17.96 17.94
CA HIS A 151 14.10 17.78 17.52
C HIS A 151 14.04 17.57 16.02
N ALA A 152 13.64 16.38 15.60
CA ALA A 152 13.28 16.14 14.21
C ALA A 152 11.83 15.71 14.12
N ARG A 153 11.12 16.17 13.11
CA ARG A 153 9.72 15.82 12.91
C ARG A 153 9.35 15.69 11.44
N LEU A 154 8.43 14.81 11.17
CA LEU A 154 7.64 14.80 9.95
C LEU A 154 6.41 15.68 10.21
N ASP A 155 6.39 16.89 9.66
CA ASP A 155 5.23 17.78 9.62
C ASP A 155 4.27 17.21 8.56
N LEU A 156 3.24 16.52 9.00
CA LEU A 156 2.31 15.82 8.10
C LEU A 156 1.51 16.79 7.23
N TYR A 157 1.05 17.91 7.84
CA TYR A 157 0.26 18.89 7.10
C TYR A 157 1.04 19.56 5.99
N ARG A 158 2.31 19.90 6.26
CA ARG A 158 3.20 20.51 5.28
C ARG A 158 4.00 19.50 4.48
N ALA A 159 3.92 18.21 4.81
CA ALA A 159 4.68 17.15 4.17
C ALA A 159 6.19 17.43 4.10
N GLN A 160 6.74 17.81 5.22
CA GLN A 160 8.15 18.21 5.36
C GLN A 160 8.82 17.44 6.50
N ALA A 161 10.04 16.95 6.26
CA ALA A 161 10.91 16.49 7.32
C ALA A 161 11.75 17.68 7.82
N VAL A 162 11.57 18.03 9.08
CA VAL A 162 12.24 19.17 9.72
C VAL A 162 13.23 18.66 10.76
N VAL A 163 14.42 19.22 10.81
CA VAL A 163 15.46 18.92 11.81
C VAL A 163 15.90 20.21 12.46
N ASP A 164 15.89 20.26 13.78
CA ASP A 164 16.46 21.34 14.60
C ASP A 164 17.36 20.70 15.66
N SER A 165 18.62 21.20 15.77
CA SER A 165 19.59 20.61 16.66
C SER A 165 20.51 21.70 17.22
N GLU A 166 20.75 21.64 18.53
CA GLU A 166 21.68 22.50 19.22
C GLU A 166 22.72 21.72 20.00
N SER A 167 23.96 22.19 19.95
CA SER A 167 25.09 21.64 20.70
C SER A 167 26.02 22.76 21.16
N PRO A 168 26.94 22.49 22.09
CA PRO A 168 28.03 23.45 22.44
C PRO A 168 28.92 23.80 21.25
N LEU A 169 28.88 23.04 20.17
CA LEU A 169 29.73 23.24 18.99
C LEU A 169 29.05 24.07 17.90
N GLY A 170 27.72 24.18 17.94
CA GLY A 170 26.93 24.91 16.96
C GLY A 170 25.50 24.39 16.84
N SER A 171 24.81 24.71 15.75
CA SER A 171 23.42 24.30 15.50
C SER A 171 23.21 23.89 14.05
N VAL A 172 22.19 23.05 13.82
CA VAL A 172 21.72 22.66 12.49
C VAL A 172 20.21 22.86 12.42
N LYS A 173 19.75 23.53 11.37
CA LYS A 173 18.34 23.59 10.97
C LYS A 173 18.20 23.12 9.54
N ALA A 174 17.33 22.16 9.31
CA ALA A 174 17.10 21.65 7.97
C ALA A 174 15.61 21.37 7.75
N SER A 175 15.14 21.54 6.50
CA SER A 175 13.80 21.17 6.07
C SER A 175 13.90 20.50 4.69
N ALA A 176 13.32 19.31 4.54
CA ALA A 176 13.33 18.58 3.29
C ALA A 176 11.92 18.18 2.86
N TRP A 177 11.64 18.26 1.55
CA TRP A 177 10.35 17.95 0.95
C TRP A 177 10.44 17.68 -0.55
N GLY A 178 9.38 17.14 -1.15
CA GLY A 178 9.27 16.88 -2.59
C GLY A 178 8.36 17.87 -3.29
N CYS A 179 8.79 18.39 -4.44
CA CYS A 179 8.03 19.31 -5.30
C CYS A 179 7.71 18.64 -6.63
N SER A 180 6.43 18.44 -6.95
CA SER A 180 5.99 17.75 -8.17
C SER A 180 6.34 18.52 -9.45
N GLU A 181 6.34 19.85 -9.40
CA GLU A 181 6.70 20.72 -10.50
C GLU A 181 7.79 21.69 -10.07
N PRO A 182 9.01 21.56 -10.63
CA PRO A 182 9.40 20.78 -11.83
C PRO A 182 9.79 19.30 -11.57
N GLY A 183 9.48 18.69 -10.43
CA GLY A 183 9.85 17.32 -10.07
C GLY A 183 11.25 17.26 -9.43
N VAL A 184 11.37 17.84 -8.24
CA VAL A 184 12.62 17.94 -7.48
C VAL A 184 12.38 17.67 -6.00
N LEU A 185 13.40 17.12 -5.36
CA LEU A 185 13.52 17.18 -3.89
C LEU A 185 14.23 18.47 -3.50
N VAL A 186 13.78 19.09 -2.44
CA VAL A 186 14.33 20.35 -1.89
C VAL A 186 14.85 20.08 -0.49
N LEU A 187 16.05 20.57 -0.18
CA LEU A 187 16.60 20.62 1.17
C LEU A 187 17.02 22.05 1.47
N ASP A 188 16.30 22.74 2.35
CA ASP A 188 16.75 24.00 2.94
C ASP A 188 17.63 23.69 4.15
N TYR A 189 18.79 24.33 4.23
CA TYR A 189 19.81 24.02 5.23
C TYR A 189 20.46 25.27 5.79
N ASP A 190 20.53 25.37 7.11
CA ASP A 190 21.19 26.45 7.86
C ASP A 190 21.98 25.85 9.02
N GLU A 191 23.29 26.01 8.99
CA GLU A 191 24.20 25.47 9.99
C GLU A 191 25.12 26.54 10.50
N SER A 192 25.32 26.60 11.82
CA SER A 192 26.30 27.45 12.47
C SER A 192 27.29 26.62 13.29
N THR A 193 28.55 27.08 13.35
CA THR A 193 29.63 26.53 14.19
C THR A 193 30.36 27.65 14.91
N ARG A 194 30.99 27.30 16.03
CA ARG A 194 31.76 28.31 16.80
C ARG A 194 33.03 28.72 16.11
N GLU A 195 33.60 27.87 15.26
CA GLU A 195 34.80 28.16 14.50
C GLU A 195 34.53 28.01 13.00
N PRO A 196 35.29 28.72 12.14
CA PRO A 196 35.14 28.59 10.70
C PRO A 196 35.53 27.18 10.23
N VAL A 197 34.58 26.44 9.64
CA VAL A 197 34.80 25.11 9.07
C VAL A 197 34.28 25.04 7.64
N SER A 198 34.88 24.17 6.82
CA SER A 198 34.34 23.82 5.51
C SER A 198 33.25 22.76 5.66
N ARG A 199 32.22 22.84 4.83
CA ARG A 199 31.17 21.81 4.70
C ARG A 199 31.22 21.21 3.32
N GLU A 200 30.79 19.96 3.22
CA GLU A 200 30.68 19.29 1.94
C GLU A 200 29.23 18.82 1.71
N ILE A 201 28.67 19.17 0.56
CA ILE A 201 27.42 18.59 0.05
C ILE A 201 27.86 17.47 -0.87
N GLU A 202 27.78 16.25 -0.38
CA GLU A 202 28.20 15.03 -1.08
C GLU A 202 27.01 14.40 -1.78
N LEU A 203 27.14 14.10 -3.07
CA LEU A 203 26.24 13.22 -3.80
C LEU A 203 26.98 11.93 -4.14
N SER A 204 26.48 10.81 -3.66
CA SER A 204 27.16 9.54 -3.78
C SER A 204 26.22 8.40 -4.18
N ARG A 205 26.80 7.38 -4.79
CA ARG A 205 26.18 6.09 -5.06
C ARG A 205 27.01 5.02 -4.37
N TRP A 206 26.40 4.01 -3.79
CA TRP A 206 27.14 2.88 -3.21
C TRP A 206 27.95 2.15 -4.27
N GLY A 207 29.13 1.71 -3.90
CA GLY A 207 30.07 1.01 -4.78
C GLY A 207 29.74 -0.47 -4.98
N SER A 208 28.77 -0.99 -4.25
CA SER A 208 28.34 -2.39 -4.34
C SER A 208 26.83 -2.51 -4.15
N ARG A 209 26.27 -3.55 -4.70
CA ARG A 209 24.88 -3.90 -4.62
C ARG A 209 24.74 -5.23 -3.87
N ARG A 210 23.71 -5.35 -3.04
CA ARG A 210 23.45 -6.59 -2.31
C ARG A 210 22.10 -7.13 -2.72
N PHE A 211 22.06 -8.41 -3.08
CA PHE A 211 20.82 -9.13 -3.35
C PHE A 211 20.54 -10.13 -2.25
N PHE A 212 19.29 -10.26 -1.93
CA PHE A 212 18.83 -11.20 -0.93
C PHE A 212 17.85 -12.16 -1.54
N HIS A 213 17.93 -13.40 -1.07
CA HIS A 213 17.01 -14.43 -1.44
C HIS A 213 16.31 -14.98 -0.19
N TRP A 214 15.02 -14.80 -0.15
CA TRP A 214 14.17 -15.20 0.96
C TRP A 214 14.31 -16.67 1.35
N TYR A 215 14.41 -17.58 0.38
CA TYR A 215 14.48 -19.01 0.62
C TYR A 215 15.90 -19.57 0.74
N SER A 216 16.87 -18.90 0.21
CA SER A 216 18.25 -19.29 0.40
C SER A 216 18.72 -18.82 1.75
N GLN A 217 18.22 -19.03 2.80
CA GLN A 217 18.69 -18.78 4.15
C GLN A 217 20.18 -18.39 4.26
N TYR A 218 20.80 -18.16 3.12
CA TYR A 218 22.13 -17.65 2.85
C TYR A 218 22.06 -16.70 1.70
N VAL A 219 22.31 -15.48 2.01
CA VAL A 219 23.14 -14.74 1.10
C VAL A 219 24.56 -15.11 1.50
N PRO A 220 25.31 -15.88 0.69
CA PRO A 220 26.75 -15.86 0.81
C PRO A 220 27.12 -14.38 0.79
N ALA A 221 28.02 -13.99 1.65
CA ALA A 221 28.49 -12.63 1.84
C ALA A 221 28.33 -11.88 0.54
N ALA A 222 27.42 -10.90 0.54
CA ALA A 222 26.92 -10.18 -0.58
C ALA A 222 27.71 -10.47 -1.84
N THR A 223 27.12 -11.08 -2.82
CA THR A 223 27.74 -11.08 -4.13
C THR A 223 27.89 -9.61 -4.47
N ASP A 224 29.10 -9.11 -4.25
CA ASP A 224 29.47 -7.77 -4.59
C ASP A 224 29.40 -7.71 -6.12
N THR A 225 28.23 -7.43 -6.62
CA THR A 225 28.09 -7.14 -8.04
C THR A 225 28.60 -5.74 -8.17
N GLY A 226 29.81 -5.62 -8.65
CA GLY A 226 30.39 -4.33 -8.99
C GLY A 226 29.35 -3.51 -9.72
N LEU A 227 29.06 -2.31 -9.26
CA LEU A 227 28.17 -1.40 -9.96
C LEU A 227 28.92 -0.85 -11.14
N GLU A 228 28.90 -1.60 -12.22
CA GLU A 228 29.44 -1.15 -13.48
C GLU A 228 28.66 0.06 -14.00
N GLY A 229 29.35 0.93 -14.72
CA GLY A 229 28.73 2.06 -15.41
C GLY A 229 28.33 3.26 -14.55
N ILE A 230 28.81 3.35 -13.29
CA ILE A 230 28.62 4.57 -12.49
C ILE A 230 29.66 5.59 -12.88
N ARG A 231 29.21 6.84 -13.03
CA ARG A 231 30.06 8.00 -13.25
C ARG A 231 29.58 9.18 -12.42
N ALA A 232 30.43 9.66 -11.53
CA ALA A 232 30.25 10.95 -10.88
C ALA A 232 30.82 12.07 -11.77
N GLY A 233 30.19 13.23 -11.72
CA GLY A 233 30.64 14.41 -12.45
C GLY A 233 30.31 15.69 -11.71
N ALA A 234 30.93 16.78 -12.15
CA ALA A 234 30.73 18.11 -11.61
C ALA A 234 31.02 19.20 -12.63
N ASP A 235 30.29 20.29 -12.54
CA ASP A 235 30.60 21.59 -13.17
C ASP A 235 30.56 22.69 -12.10
N PRO A 236 30.76 23.96 -12.42
CA PRO A 236 30.81 25.01 -11.39
C PRO A 236 29.56 25.16 -10.52
N THR A 237 28.39 24.65 -10.97
CA THR A 237 27.08 24.83 -10.34
C THR A 237 26.38 23.55 -9.94
N HIS A 238 26.77 22.41 -10.51
CA HIS A 238 26.13 21.13 -10.33
C HIS A 238 27.13 20.04 -9.95
N ILE A 239 26.62 19.05 -9.19
CA ILE A 239 27.23 17.73 -9.06
C ILE A 239 26.21 16.67 -9.46
N TRP A 240 26.68 15.56 -10.02
CA TRP A 240 25.77 14.50 -10.46
C TRP A 240 26.37 13.10 -10.37
N ILE A 241 25.48 12.12 -10.35
CA ILE A 241 25.76 10.71 -10.55
C ILE A 241 24.96 10.25 -11.76
N GLU A 242 25.61 9.58 -12.69
CA GLU A 242 24.99 8.84 -13.79
C GLU A 242 25.28 7.36 -13.61
N GLN A 243 24.32 6.52 -13.96
CA GLN A 243 24.54 5.09 -14.07
C GLN A 243 23.78 4.51 -15.24
N LYS A 244 24.47 3.62 -16.00
CA LYS A 244 23.84 2.79 -17.02
C LYS A 244 23.57 1.42 -16.40
N LEU A 245 22.29 1.07 -16.29
CA LEU A 245 21.82 -0.26 -15.97
C LEU A 245 21.62 -1.06 -17.26
N ARG A 246 21.14 -2.30 -17.14
CA ARG A 246 21.02 -3.17 -18.33
C ARG A 246 20.10 -2.61 -19.43
N HIS A 247 18.94 -2.08 -19.05
CA HIS A 247 17.93 -1.60 -20.00
C HIS A 247 17.58 -0.12 -19.86
N ILE A 248 17.98 0.51 -18.75
CA ILE A 248 17.79 1.95 -18.54
C ILE A 248 19.11 2.60 -18.13
N SER A 249 19.18 3.90 -18.33
CA SER A 249 20.16 4.76 -17.68
C SER A 249 19.44 5.82 -16.84
N PHE A 250 20.12 6.36 -15.86
CA PHE A 250 19.56 7.44 -15.06
C PHE A 250 20.64 8.44 -14.64
N ALA A 251 20.20 9.63 -14.28
CA ALA A 251 21.02 10.65 -13.67
C ALA A 251 20.34 11.21 -12.42
N VAL A 252 21.15 11.46 -11.40
CA VAL A 252 20.79 12.22 -10.21
C VAL A 252 21.64 13.49 -10.20
N VAL A 253 21.01 14.66 -10.22
CA VAL A 253 21.70 15.96 -10.25
C VAL A 253 21.32 16.76 -9.01
N ALA A 254 22.33 17.35 -8.37
CA ALA A 254 22.13 18.30 -7.28
C ALA A 254 22.72 19.66 -7.66
N ARG A 255 21.96 20.74 -7.32
CA ARG A 255 22.36 22.13 -7.44
C ARG A 255 22.17 22.83 -6.09
N PHE A 256 23.20 23.51 -5.60
CA PHE A 256 23.12 24.30 -4.38
C PHE A 256 23.05 25.78 -4.71
N VAL A 257 22.16 26.50 -4.04
CA VAL A 257 22.02 27.96 -4.10
C VAL A 257 22.19 28.53 -2.69
N GLY A 258 23.29 29.25 -2.44
CA GLY A 258 23.55 29.74 -1.10
C GLY A 258 25.01 30.13 -0.89
N SER A 259 25.60 29.69 0.22
CA SER A 259 26.99 29.96 0.56
C SER A 259 27.97 29.63 -0.56
N PRO A 260 29.03 30.40 -0.81
CA PRO A 260 29.98 30.14 -1.89
C PRO A 260 30.69 28.78 -1.75
N PHE A 261 30.80 28.07 -2.84
CA PHE A 261 31.40 26.73 -2.92
C PHE A 261 32.25 26.53 -4.16
N LYS A 262 33.02 25.45 -4.19
CA LYS A 262 33.63 24.86 -5.37
C LYS A 262 33.20 23.40 -5.49
N THR A 263 33.17 22.88 -6.70
CA THR A 263 32.84 21.48 -6.97
C THR A 263 34.07 20.61 -7.12
N ALA A 264 33.96 19.32 -6.80
CA ALA A 264 35.01 18.32 -6.99
C ALA A 264 34.40 16.95 -7.25
N VAL A 265 35.02 16.18 -8.12
CA VAL A 265 34.77 14.73 -8.27
C VAL A 265 35.81 14.02 -7.44
N ARG A 266 35.39 13.22 -6.47
CA ARG A 266 36.27 12.46 -5.56
C ARG A 266 36.69 11.10 -6.15
N ASN A 267 35.72 10.41 -6.77
CA ASN A 267 35.92 9.14 -7.45
C ASN A 267 34.72 8.88 -8.39
N SER A 268 34.63 7.68 -8.97
CA SER A 268 33.58 7.33 -9.95
C SER A 268 32.14 7.39 -9.39
N HIS A 269 31.96 7.36 -8.08
CA HIS A 269 30.65 7.30 -7.43
C HIS A 269 30.44 8.38 -6.36
N LEU A 270 31.29 9.40 -6.29
CA LEU A 270 31.19 10.52 -5.35
C LEU A 270 31.63 11.84 -5.98
N ALA A 271 30.72 12.81 -5.97
CA ALA A 271 30.98 14.20 -6.28
C ALA A 271 30.55 15.08 -5.08
N ALA A 272 31.20 16.23 -4.90
CA ALA A 272 30.96 17.12 -3.78
C ALA A 272 30.99 18.60 -4.17
N MET A 273 30.19 19.41 -3.46
CA MET A 273 30.31 20.86 -3.38
C MET A 273 30.96 21.22 -2.03
N ILE A 274 32.04 21.94 -2.05
CA ILE A 274 32.86 22.21 -0.87
C ILE A 274 32.84 23.73 -0.60
N THR A 275 32.31 24.14 0.56
CA THR A 275 32.27 25.53 0.95
C THR A 275 33.63 26.02 1.44
N LYS A 276 33.86 27.32 1.36
CA LYS A 276 34.99 27.93 2.07
C LYS A 276 34.75 27.84 3.58
N PRO A 277 35.82 27.78 4.39
CA PRO A 277 35.68 27.84 5.86
C PRO A 277 34.89 29.09 6.28
N ALA A 278 33.81 28.89 7.02
CA ALA A 278 32.94 29.92 7.53
C ALA A 278 32.26 29.45 8.83
N MET A 279 31.83 30.37 9.68
CA MET A 279 31.04 30.02 10.87
C MET A 279 29.62 29.63 10.54
N ARG A 280 29.09 30.00 9.37
CA ARG A 280 27.72 29.64 8.95
C ARG A 280 27.70 29.22 7.50
N MET A 281 26.90 28.20 7.21
CA MET A 281 26.49 27.78 5.88
C MET A 281 24.97 27.84 5.79
N ARG A 282 24.45 28.51 4.76
CA ARG A 282 23.00 28.55 4.49
C ARG A 282 22.74 28.45 3.00
N GLY A 283 21.66 27.80 2.63
CA GLY A 283 21.16 27.74 1.28
C GLY A 283 20.27 26.54 1.02
N GLN A 284 19.87 26.39 -0.23
CA GLN A 284 18.96 25.33 -0.68
C GLN A 284 19.67 24.38 -1.65
N VAL A 285 19.46 23.08 -1.48
CA VAL A 285 19.81 22.04 -2.44
C VAL A 285 18.55 21.65 -3.20
N TYR A 286 18.59 21.75 -4.52
CA TYR A 286 17.59 21.20 -5.43
C TYR A 286 18.16 19.95 -6.07
N LEU A 287 17.37 18.84 -6.03
CA LEU A 287 17.82 17.55 -6.52
C LEU A 287 16.77 16.93 -7.43
N ALA A 288 17.18 16.47 -8.60
CA ALA A 288 16.33 15.77 -9.55
C ALA A 288 16.88 14.38 -9.89
N VAL A 289 15.98 13.43 -10.10
CA VAL A 289 16.27 12.11 -10.66
C VAL A 289 15.49 11.95 -11.97
N VAL A 290 16.18 11.61 -13.03
CA VAL A 290 15.57 11.34 -14.32
C VAL A 290 16.11 10.03 -14.89
N THR A 291 15.23 9.23 -15.48
CA THR A 291 15.59 7.97 -16.16
C THR A 291 15.47 8.11 -17.66
N SER A 292 16.12 7.21 -18.42
CA SER A 292 16.00 7.15 -19.89
C SER A 292 14.62 6.71 -20.37
N GLU A 293 13.73 6.28 -19.50
CA GLU A 293 12.31 6.06 -19.84
C GLU A 293 11.53 7.37 -19.90
N GLU A 294 11.96 8.41 -19.18
CA GLU A 294 11.35 9.73 -19.18
C GLU A 294 11.96 10.63 -20.27
N ASP A 295 13.28 10.62 -20.39
CA ASP A 295 14.03 11.47 -21.34
C ASP A 295 15.27 10.71 -21.84
N PRO A 296 15.50 10.63 -23.15
CA PRO A 296 16.68 9.96 -23.71
C PRO A 296 18.01 10.54 -23.21
N THR A 297 18.00 11.77 -22.69
CA THR A 297 19.14 12.49 -22.12
C THR A 297 18.93 12.79 -20.64
N PRO A 298 18.99 11.76 -19.75
CA PRO A 298 18.61 11.94 -18.34
C PRO A 298 19.39 13.04 -17.63
N LEU A 299 20.70 13.15 -17.87
CA LEU A 299 21.54 14.16 -17.24
C LEU A 299 21.11 15.58 -17.58
N GLU A 300 20.89 15.85 -18.87
CA GLU A 300 20.48 17.19 -19.31
C GLU A 300 19.08 17.53 -18.82
N SER A 301 18.19 16.55 -18.78
CA SER A 301 16.85 16.73 -18.27
C SER A 301 16.85 17.00 -16.75
N ALA A 302 17.61 16.23 -15.98
CA ALA A 302 17.75 16.46 -14.54
C ALA A 302 18.36 17.83 -14.22
N ARG A 303 19.37 18.28 -15.01
CA ARG A 303 19.94 19.64 -14.91
C ARG A 303 18.89 20.71 -15.14
N ARG A 304 18.11 20.61 -16.22
CA ARG A 304 17.03 21.57 -16.51
C ARG A 304 16.06 21.70 -15.32
N LYS A 305 15.64 20.56 -14.74
CA LYS A 305 14.72 20.54 -13.58
C LYS A 305 15.29 21.28 -12.37
N VAL A 306 16.53 21.04 -11.99
CA VAL A 306 17.14 21.73 -10.84
C VAL A 306 17.43 23.20 -11.12
N ASP A 307 17.73 23.56 -12.39
CA ASP A 307 17.91 24.96 -12.79
C ASP A 307 16.60 25.72 -12.78
N GLU A 308 15.53 25.12 -13.28
CA GLU A 308 14.18 25.67 -13.23
C GLU A 308 13.72 25.87 -11.79
N ALA A 309 13.91 24.88 -10.90
CA ALA A 309 13.60 25.00 -9.48
C ALA A 309 14.37 26.15 -8.82
N ALA A 310 15.67 26.25 -9.08
CA ALA A 310 16.51 27.35 -8.57
C ALA A 310 16.07 28.72 -9.09
N GLN A 311 15.60 28.81 -10.33
CA GLN A 311 15.10 30.04 -10.94
C GLN A 311 13.74 30.46 -10.37
N GLN A 312 12.83 29.50 -10.13
CA GLN A 312 11.55 29.78 -9.46
C GLN A 312 11.75 30.26 -8.03
N GLY A 313 12.77 29.75 -7.36
CA GLY A 313 13.15 30.09 -6.00
C GLY A 313 12.33 29.38 -4.92
N TYR A 314 12.96 29.23 -3.77
CA TYR A 314 12.43 28.46 -2.63
C TYR A 314 11.01 28.88 -2.21
N ASP A 315 10.76 30.17 -1.98
CA ASP A 315 9.47 30.66 -1.49
C ASP A 315 8.31 30.37 -2.45
N THR A 316 8.58 30.34 -3.76
CA THR A 316 7.55 30.02 -4.76
C THR A 316 7.20 28.55 -4.73
N LEU A 317 8.22 27.69 -4.73
CA LEU A 317 8.06 26.24 -4.68
C LEU A 317 7.40 25.82 -3.35
N GLU A 318 7.79 26.41 -2.24
CA GLU A 318 7.21 26.13 -0.91
C GLU A 318 5.73 26.49 -0.86
N ARG A 319 5.32 27.64 -1.40
CA ARG A 319 3.90 28.02 -1.48
C ARG A 319 3.09 27.06 -2.37
N GLN A 320 3.64 26.58 -3.48
CA GLN A 320 2.99 25.59 -4.35
C GLN A 320 2.82 24.26 -3.63
N HIS A 321 3.87 23.80 -2.98
CA HIS A 321 3.90 22.58 -2.18
C HIS A 321 2.88 22.64 -1.04
N SER A 322 2.88 23.70 -0.24
CA SER A 322 1.94 23.89 0.87
C SER A 322 0.49 23.91 0.41
N ARG A 323 0.19 24.56 -0.73
CA ARG A 323 -1.16 24.56 -1.30
C ARG A 323 -1.61 23.16 -1.72
N ARG A 324 -0.73 22.41 -2.43
CA ARG A 324 -1.04 21.04 -2.86
C ARG A 324 -1.39 20.15 -1.67
N TRP A 325 -0.63 20.22 -0.58
CA TRP A 325 -0.87 19.41 0.60
C TRP A 325 -2.10 19.87 1.40
N ALA A 326 -2.36 21.16 1.46
CA ALA A 326 -3.62 21.66 2.04
C ALA A 326 -4.85 21.13 1.26
N ASP A 327 -4.78 21.13 -0.08
CA ASP A 327 -5.84 20.58 -0.93
C ASP A 327 -5.97 19.04 -0.77
N PHE A 328 -4.87 18.33 -0.60
CA PHE A 328 -4.86 16.90 -0.33
C PHE A 328 -5.58 16.58 0.98
N TRP A 329 -5.19 17.20 2.08
CA TRP A 329 -5.76 16.94 3.39
C TRP A 329 -7.22 17.38 3.51
N ALA A 330 -7.66 18.36 2.75
CA ALA A 330 -9.05 18.81 2.74
C ALA A 330 -10.06 17.78 2.16
N GLN A 331 -9.58 16.71 1.54
CA GLN A 331 -10.44 15.70 0.89
C GLN A 331 -11.20 14.82 1.89
N SER A 332 -10.58 14.47 3.02
CA SER A 332 -11.18 13.57 4.00
C SER A 332 -10.60 13.78 5.40
N TYR A 333 -11.25 13.21 6.38
CA TYR A 333 -10.72 13.06 7.74
C TYR A 333 -11.42 11.92 8.47
N LEU A 334 -10.79 11.45 9.54
CA LEU A 334 -11.42 10.67 10.60
C LEU A 334 -10.87 11.09 11.96
N GLN A 335 -11.68 10.91 13.00
CA GLN A 335 -11.29 11.08 14.40
C GLN A 335 -11.94 9.96 15.20
N ILE A 336 -11.13 9.18 15.91
CA ILE A 336 -11.53 8.02 16.70
C ILE A 336 -10.91 8.07 18.10
N PRO A 337 -11.45 7.36 19.10
CA PRO A 337 -10.90 7.40 20.47
C PRO A 337 -9.45 6.94 20.59
N GLU A 338 -9.04 5.93 19.80
CA GLU A 338 -7.67 5.42 19.77
C GLU A 338 -6.75 6.31 18.94
N GLU A 339 -6.24 7.38 19.52
CA GLU A 339 -5.39 8.38 18.87
C GLU A 339 -4.15 7.77 18.21
N TYR A 340 -3.59 6.68 18.73
CA TYR A 340 -2.45 6.00 18.13
C TYR A 340 -2.81 5.35 16.79
N LEU A 341 -3.97 4.70 16.69
CA LEU A 341 -4.47 4.12 15.42
C LEU A 341 -4.84 5.21 14.41
N GLU A 342 -5.42 6.31 14.90
CA GLU A 342 -5.68 7.52 14.09
C GLU A 342 -4.37 8.09 13.54
N ASN A 343 -3.32 8.15 14.35
CA ASN A 343 -1.98 8.57 13.91
C ASN A 343 -1.44 7.66 12.78
N LEU A 344 -1.53 6.34 12.96
CA LEU A 344 -1.10 5.37 11.93
C LEU A 344 -1.91 5.52 10.63
N TYR A 345 -3.19 5.83 10.71
CA TYR A 345 -4.02 6.11 9.54
C TYR A 345 -3.47 7.28 8.73
N TYR A 346 -3.22 8.43 9.38
CA TYR A 346 -2.71 9.62 8.69
C TYR A 346 -1.29 9.44 8.18
N VAL A 347 -0.43 8.80 8.96
CA VAL A 347 0.95 8.49 8.53
C VAL A 347 0.94 7.54 7.32
N THR A 348 0.09 6.52 7.30
CA THR A 348 -0.01 5.60 6.16
C THR A 348 -0.56 6.29 4.91
N LEU A 349 -1.60 7.12 5.06
CA LEU A 349 -2.13 7.91 3.94
C LEU A 349 -1.06 8.84 3.37
N TYR A 350 -0.29 9.49 4.23
CA TYR A 350 0.86 10.29 3.83
C TYR A 350 1.91 9.48 3.07
N GLN A 351 2.29 8.30 3.60
CA GLN A 351 3.29 7.43 2.97
C GLN A 351 2.87 7.00 1.57
N LEU A 352 1.58 6.68 1.37
CA LEU A 352 1.02 6.40 0.05
C LEU A 352 1.09 7.64 -0.86
N ALA A 353 0.72 8.81 -0.35
CA ALA A 353 0.71 10.05 -1.13
C ALA A 353 2.10 10.46 -1.63
N VAL A 354 3.16 10.27 -0.82
CA VAL A 354 4.54 10.58 -1.23
C VAL A 354 5.19 9.50 -2.10
N SER A 355 4.51 8.38 -2.38
CA SER A 355 5.10 7.25 -3.12
C SER A 355 4.24 6.71 -4.27
N SER A 356 2.96 7.08 -4.40
CA SER A 356 2.03 6.46 -5.36
C SER A 356 1.41 7.45 -6.35
N HIS A 357 2.25 8.21 -7.06
CA HIS A 357 1.87 9.04 -8.21
C HIS A 357 2.78 8.83 -9.43
N GLY A 358 3.78 7.94 -9.31
CA GLY A 358 4.77 7.73 -10.36
C GLY A 358 4.33 6.80 -11.48
N ALA A 359 5.32 6.40 -12.28
CA ALA A 359 5.11 5.53 -13.44
C ALA A 359 4.66 4.10 -13.06
N TYR A 360 5.11 3.62 -11.91
CA TYR A 360 4.78 2.29 -11.38
C TYR A 360 4.25 2.40 -9.96
N PRO A 361 3.40 1.44 -9.52
CA PRO A 361 3.00 1.38 -8.13
C PRO A 361 4.22 1.15 -7.24
N PRO A 362 4.27 1.73 -6.02
CA PRO A 362 5.30 1.38 -5.05
C PRO A 362 5.15 -0.09 -4.66
N PRO A 363 6.21 -0.91 -4.68
CA PRO A 363 6.14 -2.29 -4.22
C PRO A 363 5.66 -2.38 -2.76
N PHE A 364 4.85 -3.37 -2.45
CA PHE A 364 4.28 -3.55 -1.10
C PHE A 364 5.37 -3.65 -0.01
N CYS A 365 6.48 -4.33 -0.30
CA CYS A 365 7.63 -4.46 0.58
C CYS A 365 8.74 -3.50 0.18
N GLY A 366 9.16 -2.65 1.11
CA GLY A 366 10.13 -1.58 0.91
C GLY A 366 9.55 -0.35 0.22
N SER A 367 8.31 -0.36 -0.24
CA SER A 367 7.73 0.74 -1.02
C SER A 367 8.70 1.24 -2.09
N LEU A 368 8.85 2.54 -2.27
CA LEU A 368 9.90 3.10 -3.13
C LEU A 368 11.28 3.11 -2.45
N TRP A 369 11.37 2.90 -1.13
CA TRP A 369 12.59 3.10 -0.36
C TRP A 369 13.49 1.85 -0.36
N THR A 370 14.72 2.03 -0.84
CA THR A 370 15.81 1.05 -0.76
C THR A 370 16.93 1.66 0.10
N PRO A 371 16.83 1.53 1.41
CA PRO A 371 17.70 2.28 2.32
C PRO A 371 19.16 1.83 2.28
N ASN A 372 19.46 0.64 1.76
CA ASN A 372 20.80 0.07 1.86
C ASN A 372 21.19 -0.79 0.65
N HIS A 373 22.18 -0.36 -0.12
CA HIS A 373 22.86 -1.12 -1.19
C HIS A 373 21.92 -1.81 -2.21
N ASP A 374 20.79 -1.20 -2.52
CA ASP A 374 19.73 -1.77 -3.38
C ASP A 374 19.15 -3.10 -2.86
N ALA A 375 19.38 -3.42 -1.60
CA ALA A 375 18.82 -4.60 -0.98
C ALA A 375 17.29 -4.49 -0.91
N ARG A 376 16.61 -5.49 -1.45
CA ARG A 376 15.15 -5.57 -1.40
C ARG A 376 14.74 -7.02 -1.22
N ARG A 377 13.87 -7.24 -0.27
CA ARG A 377 13.17 -8.49 -0.11
C ARG A 377 12.11 -8.59 -1.18
N TRP A 378 11.46 -9.35 -1.64
CA TRP A 378 10.33 -9.35 -2.59
C TRP A 378 10.48 -8.30 -3.71
N GLY A 379 11.35 -8.56 -4.66
CA GLY A 379 11.65 -7.61 -5.75
C GLY A 379 10.58 -7.50 -6.85
N HIS A 380 9.49 -8.27 -6.78
CA HIS A 380 8.40 -8.32 -7.74
C HIS A 380 7.08 -7.88 -7.15
N TYR A 381 6.06 -7.73 -8.01
CA TYR A 381 4.70 -7.46 -7.61
C TYR A 381 3.97 -8.77 -7.33
N TYR A 382 3.50 -8.93 -6.10
CA TYR A 382 2.67 -10.04 -5.64
C TYR A 382 1.23 -9.58 -5.59
N HIS A 383 0.30 -10.34 -6.21
CA HIS A 383 -1.06 -9.82 -6.43
C HIS A 383 -1.79 -9.48 -5.13
N TRP A 384 -1.73 -10.37 -4.13
CA TRP A 384 -2.41 -10.19 -2.86
C TRP A 384 -1.85 -9.02 -2.05
N ASN A 385 -0.54 -8.99 -1.94
CA ASN A 385 0.16 -7.99 -1.16
C ASN A 385 0.06 -6.60 -1.80
N GLU A 386 0.18 -6.52 -3.12
CA GLU A 386 0.20 -5.26 -3.85
C GLU A 386 -1.14 -4.52 -3.87
N GLN A 387 -2.27 -5.23 -3.76
CA GLN A 387 -3.59 -4.59 -3.75
C GLN A 387 -3.95 -3.96 -2.40
N GLN A 388 -3.38 -4.45 -1.31
CA GLN A 388 -3.76 -4.07 0.05
C GLN A 388 -3.53 -2.58 0.38
N PRO A 389 -2.44 -1.93 -0.04
CA PRO A 389 -2.26 -0.48 0.09
C PRO A 389 -3.38 0.34 -0.56
N TYR A 390 -4.05 -0.21 -1.59
CA TYR A 390 -5.08 0.49 -2.36
C TYR A 390 -6.51 0.22 -1.91
N TRP A 391 -6.74 -0.74 -1.02
CA TRP A 391 -8.08 -1.00 -0.49
C TRP A 391 -8.74 0.20 0.20
N PRO A 392 -8.02 1.01 1.00
CA PRO A 392 -8.61 2.12 1.72
C PRO A 392 -8.77 3.41 0.90
N VAL A 393 -7.99 3.61 -0.17
CA VAL A 393 -7.83 4.93 -0.80
C VAL A 393 -9.12 5.48 -1.40
N GLN A 394 -10.01 4.60 -1.86
CA GLN A 394 -11.30 5.00 -2.42
C GLN A 394 -12.19 5.61 -1.33
N ALA A 395 -12.34 4.92 -0.20
CA ALA A 395 -13.12 5.38 0.94
C ALA A 395 -12.47 6.59 1.62
N ALA A 396 -11.15 6.65 1.68
CA ALA A 396 -10.39 7.82 2.14
C ALA A 396 -10.52 9.04 1.21
N ASN A 397 -11.30 8.97 0.13
CA ASN A 397 -11.49 10.00 -0.88
C ASN A 397 -10.20 10.42 -1.62
N HIS A 398 -9.26 9.46 -1.79
CA HIS A 398 -8.01 9.62 -2.53
C HIS A 398 -7.88 8.58 -3.66
N PRO A 399 -8.85 8.51 -4.61
CA PRO A 399 -8.80 7.53 -5.70
C PRO A 399 -7.60 7.71 -6.62
N GLU A 400 -7.01 8.90 -6.67
CA GLU A 400 -5.82 9.22 -7.46
C GLU A 400 -4.61 8.38 -7.04
N LEU A 401 -4.52 7.96 -5.79
CA LEU A 401 -3.43 7.12 -5.29
C LEU A 401 -3.43 5.71 -5.90
N ALA A 402 -4.59 5.24 -6.38
CA ALA A 402 -4.69 3.93 -7.04
C ALA A 402 -4.35 3.97 -8.54
N VAL A 403 -4.14 5.13 -9.14
CA VAL A 403 -3.91 5.27 -10.59
C VAL A 403 -2.69 4.49 -11.08
N PRO A 404 -1.51 4.52 -10.44
CA PRO A 404 -0.36 3.72 -10.88
C PRO A 404 -0.64 2.21 -10.84
N TYR A 405 -1.31 1.72 -9.80
CA TYR A 405 -1.71 0.32 -9.67
C TYR A 405 -2.72 -0.09 -10.74
N ASN A 406 -3.79 0.69 -10.92
CA ASN A 406 -4.84 0.41 -11.89
C ASN A 406 -4.28 0.36 -13.32
N ARG A 407 -3.41 1.32 -13.67
CA ARG A 407 -2.72 1.35 -14.97
C ARG A 407 -1.85 0.11 -15.16
N TYR A 408 -0.95 -0.17 -14.23
CA TYR A 408 -0.05 -1.32 -14.29
C TYR A 408 -0.83 -2.63 -14.48
N ARG A 409 -1.88 -2.86 -13.67
CA ARG A 409 -2.67 -4.10 -13.75
C ARG A 409 -3.50 -4.19 -15.04
N SER A 410 -4.03 -3.10 -15.54
CA SER A 410 -4.78 -3.11 -16.81
C SER A 410 -3.88 -3.31 -18.03
N GLU A 411 -2.66 -2.77 -18.03
CA GLU A 411 -1.67 -2.95 -19.10
C GLU A 411 -1.17 -4.41 -19.21
N MET A 412 -1.25 -5.19 -18.14
CA MET A 412 -0.92 -6.63 -18.15
C MET A 412 -1.91 -7.49 -18.93
N LEU A 413 -3.08 -6.98 -19.34
CA LEU A 413 -4.17 -7.78 -19.91
C LEU A 413 -3.72 -8.68 -21.07
N LYS A 414 -2.97 -8.16 -22.04
CA LYS A 414 -2.49 -8.95 -23.18
C LYS A 414 -1.58 -10.11 -22.76
N GLN A 415 -0.74 -9.90 -21.76
CA GLN A 415 0.10 -10.96 -21.20
C GLN A 415 -0.75 -12.01 -20.49
N ALA A 416 -1.73 -11.57 -19.68
CA ALA A 416 -2.65 -12.45 -18.97
C ALA A 416 -3.52 -13.31 -19.92
N GLU A 417 -3.97 -12.75 -21.05
CA GLU A 417 -4.66 -13.52 -22.10
C GLU A 417 -3.75 -14.54 -22.77
N SER A 418 -2.50 -14.18 -23.02
CA SER A 418 -1.50 -15.12 -23.55
C SER A 418 -1.23 -16.26 -22.58
N ASP A 419 -1.10 -15.96 -21.29
CA ASP A 419 -0.79 -16.93 -20.26
C ASP A 419 -1.99 -17.87 -19.97
N ALA A 420 -3.23 -17.37 -20.04
CA ALA A 420 -4.44 -18.21 -19.98
C ALA A 420 -4.43 -19.31 -21.04
N ARG A 421 -4.07 -18.97 -22.27
CA ARG A 421 -3.95 -19.93 -23.39
C ARG A 421 -2.78 -20.90 -23.21
N LEU A 422 -1.64 -20.42 -22.75
CA LEU A 422 -0.40 -21.21 -22.66
C LEU A 422 -0.38 -22.14 -21.46
N VAL A 423 -0.90 -21.70 -20.32
CA VAL A 423 -0.84 -22.44 -19.04
C VAL A 423 -2.08 -23.31 -18.83
N HIS A 424 -3.25 -22.74 -19.11
CA HIS A 424 -4.52 -23.37 -18.81
C HIS A 424 -5.26 -23.90 -20.05
N HIS A 425 -4.80 -23.57 -21.27
CA HIS A 425 -5.46 -23.88 -22.54
C HIS A 425 -6.91 -23.35 -22.59
N LYS A 426 -7.14 -22.15 -22.01
CA LYS A 426 -8.43 -21.47 -21.89
C LYS A 426 -8.42 -20.12 -22.56
N GLY A 427 -9.60 -19.63 -22.95
CA GLY A 427 -9.80 -18.25 -23.36
C GLY A 427 -9.79 -17.29 -22.19
N GLY A 428 -9.98 -15.98 -22.49
CA GLY A 428 -9.97 -14.93 -21.47
C GLY A 428 -8.59 -14.62 -20.93
N ALA A 429 -8.51 -14.14 -19.70
CA ALA A 429 -7.27 -13.71 -19.05
C ALA A 429 -7.06 -14.41 -17.70
N TRP A 430 -5.85 -14.90 -17.47
CA TRP A 430 -5.39 -15.43 -16.20
C TRP A 430 -4.18 -14.63 -15.72
N TYR A 431 -4.29 -14.07 -14.53
CA TYR A 431 -3.20 -13.37 -13.86
C TYR A 431 -2.56 -14.31 -12.84
N ALA A 432 -1.24 -14.40 -12.86
CA ALA A 432 -0.50 -15.17 -11.87
C ALA A 432 -0.30 -14.37 -10.57
N ASP A 433 0.07 -15.07 -9.50
CA ASP A 433 0.36 -14.45 -8.20
C ASP A 433 1.51 -13.43 -8.27
N VAL A 434 2.48 -13.67 -9.13
CA VAL A 434 3.71 -12.87 -9.21
C VAL A 434 3.93 -12.36 -10.62
N ALA A 435 4.24 -11.07 -10.74
CA ALA A 435 4.62 -10.44 -12.00
C ALA A 435 5.79 -9.46 -11.80
N ASN A 436 6.60 -9.27 -12.85
CA ASN A 436 7.64 -8.26 -12.84
C ASN A 436 7.08 -6.88 -13.26
N ARG A 437 7.91 -5.83 -13.19
CA ARG A 437 7.49 -4.47 -13.55
C ARG A 437 6.98 -4.32 -14.99
N ARG A 438 7.35 -5.23 -15.90
CA ARG A 438 6.90 -5.23 -17.30
C ARG A 438 5.60 -6.01 -17.52
N GLY A 439 4.99 -6.52 -16.43
CA GLY A 439 3.78 -7.32 -16.49
C GLY A 439 3.99 -8.76 -16.93
N GLU A 440 5.25 -9.22 -17.09
CA GLU A 440 5.53 -10.64 -17.34
C GLU A 440 5.30 -11.45 -16.07
N GLN A 441 4.64 -12.59 -16.20
CA GLN A 441 4.13 -13.37 -15.09
C GLN A 441 4.94 -14.63 -14.82
N ALA A 442 5.02 -15.04 -13.55
CA ALA A 442 5.53 -16.32 -13.14
C ALA A 442 4.51 -17.42 -13.45
N ARG A 443 4.71 -18.13 -14.56
CA ARG A 443 3.80 -19.20 -15.04
C ARG A 443 3.84 -20.46 -14.20
N SER A 444 4.92 -20.70 -13.49
CA SER A 444 5.07 -21.77 -12.50
C SER A 444 5.04 -21.10 -11.12
N GLY A 445 3.87 -20.91 -10.60
CA GLY A 445 3.70 -20.24 -9.32
C GLY A 445 3.76 -21.18 -8.12
N VAL A 446 3.70 -20.61 -6.94
CA VAL A 446 3.60 -21.26 -5.63
C VAL A 446 2.36 -22.13 -5.57
N SER A 447 1.33 -21.75 -6.32
CA SER A 447 0.00 -22.30 -6.21
C SER A 447 -0.72 -22.34 -7.56
N HIS A 448 -1.78 -23.12 -7.66
CA HIS A 448 -2.75 -23.10 -8.75
C HIS A 448 -3.85 -22.07 -8.49
N ASN A 449 -3.50 -20.91 -7.96
CA ASN A 449 -4.44 -19.84 -7.67
C ASN A 449 -4.99 -19.22 -8.97
N LEU A 450 -6.31 -19.23 -9.10
CA LEU A 450 -7.00 -18.67 -10.28
C LEU A 450 -7.55 -17.26 -10.02
N THR A 451 -7.63 -16.85 -8.75
CA THR A 451 -8.33 -15.63 -8.33
C THR A 451 -7.62 -14.30 -8.58
N PRO A 452 -6.29 -14.21 -8.81
CA PRO A 452 -5.62 -12.91 -8.93
C PRO A 452 -6.27 -11.99 -9.97
N GLY A 453 -6.64 -12.52 -11.15
CA GLY A 453 -7.27 -11.75 -12.21
C GLY A 453 -8.62 -11.16 -11.81
N THR A 454 -9.47 -11.94 -11.16
CA THR A 454 -10.78 -11.46 -10.71
C THR A 454 -10.67 -10.48 -9.54
N GLN A 455 -9.70 -10.63 -8.65
CA GLN A 455 -9.45 -9.66 -7.58
C GLN A 455 -8.97 -8.31 -8.15
N ILE A 456 -8.03 -8.34 -9.11
CA ILE A 456 -7.62 -7.15 -9.87
C ILE A 456 -8.83 -6.51 -10.58
N ALA A 457 -9.64 -7.31 -11.27
CA ALA A 457 -10.85 -6.83 -11.92
C ALA A 457 -11.81 -6.13 -10.93
N MET A 458 -11.91 -6.65 -9.71
CA MET A 458 -12.75 -6.08 -8.67
C MET A 458 -12.18 -4.79 -8.06
N ASP A 459 -10.84 -4.64 -7.98
CA ASP A 459 -10.22 -3.38 -7.58
C ASP A 459 -10.49 -2.27 -8.62
N LEU A 460 -10.41 -2.62 -9.92
CA LEU A 460 -10.77 -1.71 -11.00
C LEU A 460 -12.27 -1.36 -10.96
N TRP A 461 -13.14 -2.33 -10.72
CA TRP A 461 -14.58 -2.10 -10.54
C TRP A 461 -14.86 -1.20 -9.32
N ARG A 462 -14.19 -1.43 -8.20
CA ARG A 462 -14.29 -0.60 -6.99
C ARG A 462 -13.89 0.85 -7.28
N HIS A 463 -12.81 1.07 -8.01
CA HIS A 463 -12.42 2.43 -8.43
C HIS A 463 -13.55 3.11 -9.21
N TYR A 464 -14.18 2.40 -10.17
CA TYR A 464 -15.33 2.93 -10.88
C TYR A 464 -16.52 3.21 -9.94
N GLN A 465 -16.86 2.31 -9.05
CA GLN A 465 -18.01 2.48 -8.15
C GLN A 465 -17.89 3.73 -7.28
N TYR A 466 -16.69 4.09 -6.85
CA TYR A 466 -16.44 5.28 -6.04
C TYR A 466 -16.30 6.55 -6.87
N THR A 467 -15.83 6.48 -8.12
CA THR A 467 -15.59 7.66 -8.97
C THR A 467 -16.68 7.95 -9.98
N LEU A 468 -17.40 6.92 -10.42
CA LEU A 468 -18.31 6.92 -11.56
C LEU A 468 -17.64 7.44 -12.85
N ASP A 469 -16.34 7.22 -12.99
CA ASP A 469 -15.58 7.54 -14.20
C ASP A 469 -15.88 6.52 -15.30
N ARG A 470 -16.74 6.90 -16.23
CA ARG A 470 -17.19 6.03 -17.32
C ARG A 470 -16.08 5.74 -18.34
N GLU A 471 -15.17 6.70 -18.56
CA GLU A 471 -14.05 6.49 -19.49
C GLU A 471 -13.04 5.50 -18.90
N PHE A 472 -12.75 5.60 -17.60
CA PHE A 472 -11.96 4.59 -16.90
C PHE A 472 -12.62 3.21 -16.97
N LEU A 473 -13.93 3.12 -16.71
CA LEU A 473 -14.67 1.86 -16.82
C LEU A 473 -14.50 1.25 -18.22
N LYS A 474 -14.71 2.07 -19.27
CA LYS A 474 -14.65 1.63 -20.66
C LYS A 474 -13.24 1.21 -21.10
N ALA A 475 -12.23 2.03 -20.75
CA ALA A 475 -10.89 1.89 -21.29
C ALA A 475 -10.02 0.91 -20.49
N GLN A 476 -10.20 0.80 -19.19
CA GLN A 476 -9.32 0.02 -18.30
C GLN A 476 -10.07 -1.10 -17.59
N ALA A 477 -11.14 -0.80 -16.86
CA ALA A 477 -11.76 -1.77 -15.97
C ALA A 477 -12.51 -2.88 -16.74
N TYR A 478 -13.44 -2.51 -17.61
CA TYR A 478 -14.30 -3.48 -18.28
C TYR A 478 -13.55 -4.49 -19.17
N PRO A 479 -12.52 -4.12 -19.94
CA PRO A 479 -11.73 -5.09 -20.69
C PRO A 479 -11.12 -6.18 -19.81
N VAL A 480 -10.54 -5.82 -18.66
CA VAL A 480 -9.97 -6.77 -17.70
C VAL A 480 -11.06 -7.63 -17.07
N MET A 481 -12.15 -7.02 -16.58
CA MET A 481 -13.29 -7.71 -15.98
C MET A 481 -13.88 -8.75 -16.94
N LYS A 482 -14.15 -8.37 -18.19
CA LYS A 482 -14.70 -9.26 -19.22
C LYS A 482 -13.76 -10.42 -19.52
N ALA A 483 -12.46 -10.16 -19.66
CA ALA A 483 -11.49 -11.20 -19.98
C ALA A 483 -11.30 -12.20 -18.83
N CYS A 484 -11.30 -11.74 -17.58
CA CYS A 484 -11.25 -12.61 -16.40
C CYS A 484 -12.53 -13.44 -16.26
N ALA A 485 -13.72 -12.86 -16.51
CA ALA A 485 -14.98 -13.57 -16.53
C ALA A 485 -15.02 -14.63 -17.66
N GLN A 486 -14.46 -14.33 -18.85
CA GLN A 486 -14.34 -15.29 -19.95
C GLN A 486 -13.45 -16.46 -19.58
N PHE A 487 -12.36 -16.24 -18.83
CA PHE A 487 -11.51 -17.32 -18.35
C PHE A 487 -12.30 -18.33 -17.51
N TYR A 488 -13.12 -17.86 -16.56
CA TYR A 488 -13.95 -18.74 -15.75
C TYR A 488 -15.07 -19.41 -16.57
N LEU A 489 -15.69 -18.72 -17.54
CA LEU A 489 -16.67 -19.35 -18.44
C LEU A 489 -16.09 -20.58 -19.18
N ASP A 490 -14.81 -20.52 -19.53
CA ASP A 490 -14.11 -21.61 -20.22
C ASP A 490 -13.54 -22.65 -19.25
N TYR A 491 -13.32 -22.29 -17.98
CA TYR A 491 -12.67 -23.14 -16.99
C TYR A 491 -13.65 -24.00 -16.21
N LEU A 492 -14.85 -23.49 -15.94
CA LEU A 492 -15.87 -24.17 -15.16
C LEU A 492 -16.37 -25.44 -15.86
N GLU A 493 -16.71 -26.45 -15.06
CA GLU A 493 -17.35 -27.70 -15.52
C GLU A 493 -18.78 -27.78 -14.99
N LYS A 494 -19.71 -28.19 -15.87
CA LYS A 494 -21.12 -28.38 -15.54
C LYS A 494 -21.37 -29.84 -15.25
N ASP A 495 -21.96 -30.16 -14.12
CA ASP A 495 -22.32 -31.54 -13.78
C ASP A 495 -23.64 -31.98 -14.43
N SER A 496 -24.07 -33.23 -14.13
CA SER A 496 -25.30 -33.83 -14.68
C SER A 496 -26.58 -33.14 -14.17
N GLU A 497 -26.53 -32.42 -13.07
CA GLU A 497 -27.64 -31.68 -12.48
C GLU A 497 -27.70 -30.23 -12.99
N GLY A 498 -26.74 -29.84 -13.80
CA GLY A 498 -26.66 -28.50 -14.37
C GLY A 498 -25.92 -27.49 -13.51
N ILE A 499 -25.24 -27.92 -12.46
CA ILE A 499 -24.49 -27.06 -11.54
C ILE A 499 -23.06 -26.86 -12.04
N TYR A 500 -22.57 -25.61 -11.97
CA TYR A 500 -21.20 -25.28 -12.34
C TYR A 500 -20.24 -25.41 -11.16
N HIS A 501 -19.11 -26.04 -11.44
CA HIS A 501 -18.02 -26.30 -10.48
C HIS A 501 -16.71 -25.72 -10.95
N VAL A 502 -15.85 -25.32 -10.01
CA VAL A 502 -14.43 -25.08 -10.26
C VAL A 502 -13.67 -26.39 -10.08
N PRO A 503 -13.28 -27.06 -11.18
CA PRO A 503 -12.81 -28.44 -11.12
C PRO A 503 -11.52 -28.60 -10.34
N LYS A 504 -10.64 -27.60 -10.37
CA LYS A 504 -9.32 -27.66 -9.75
C LYS A 504 -8.71 -26.28 -9.58
N SER A 505 -8.38 -25.91 -8.35
CA SER A 505 -7.59 -24.73 -8.03
C SER A 505 -6.86 -24.91 -6.69
N SER A 506 -6.20 -23.89 -6.20
CA SER A 506 -5.79 -23.77 -4.80
C SER A 506 -6.32 -22.45 -4.24
N ALA A 507 -6.71 -22.44 -2.97
CA ALA A 507 -7.04 -21.19 -2.29
C ALA A 507 -5.75 -20.43 -1.99
N TYR A 508 -5.59 -19.25 -2.58
CA TYR A 508 -4.40 -18.40 -2.45
C TYR A 508 -3.08 -19.22 -2.61
N GLU A 509 -2.09 -18.98 -1.79
CA GLU A 509 -0.79 -19.65 -1.81
C GLU A 509 -0.81 -21.08 -1.24
N SER A 510 -1.97 -21.71 -1.10
CA SER A 510 -2.08 -23.08 -0.61
C SER A 510 -1.43 -24.07 -1.58
N ALA A 511 -0.64 -25.00 -1.04
CA ALA A 511 -0.09 -26.11 -1.80
C ALA A 511 -1.12 -27.22 -2.08
N ILE A 512 -2.33 -27.13 -1.53
CA ILE A 512 -3.36 -28.15 -1.61
C ILE A 512 -4.29 -27.85 -2.78
N LEU A 513 -4.30 -28.76 -3.74
CA LEU A 513 -5.28 -28.73 -4.83
C LEU A 513 -6.66 -29.13 -4.33
N GLN A 514 -7.66 -28.33 -4.69
CA GLN A 514 -9.02 -28.51 -4.25
C GLN A 514 -10.04 -28.25 -5.36
N LYS A 515 -11.20 -28.88 -5.25
CA LYS A 515 -12.40 -28.60 -6.02
C LYS A 515 -13.22 -27.56 -5.29
N ASP A 516 -13.87 -26.68 -6.05
CA ASP A 516 -14.80 -25.65 -5.54
C ASP A 516 -14.20 -24.78 -4.44
N SER A 517 -13.00 -24.24 -4.73
CA SER A 517 -12.35 -23.30 -3.81
C SER A 517 -13.25 -22.12 -3.50
N ILE A 518 -13.40 -21.81 -2.23
CA ILE A 518 -14.24 -20.69 -1.76
C ILE A 518 -13.77 -19.35 -2.31
N THR A 519 -12.47 -19.19 -2.55
CA THR A 519 -11.91 -17.98 -3.14
C THR A 519 -12.36 -17.80 -4.59
N ASP A 520 -12.38 -18.88 -5.38
CA ASP A 520 -12.87 -18.85 -6.76
C ASP A 520 -14.38 -18.60 -6.80
N LEU A 521 -15.16 -19.34 -6.01
CA LEU A 521 -16.61 -19.17 -5.94
C LEU A 521 -16.98 -17.73 -5.53
N SER A 522 -16.27 -17.16 -4.56
CA SER A 522 -16.44 -15.76 -4.13
C SER A 522 -16.13 -14.78 -5.25
N SER A 523 -15.05 -15.03 -5.99
CA SER A 523 -14.60 -14.19 -7.10
C SER A 523 -15.62 -14.22 -8.26
N ILE A 524 -16.18 -15.37 -8.59
CA ILE A 524 -17.20 -15.51 -9.62
C ILE A 524 -18.49 -14.81 -9.19
N ARG A 525 -18.96 -15.03 -7.95
CA ARG A 525 -20.18 -14.41 -7.41
C ARG A 525 -20.10 -12.90 -7.32
N GLN A 526 -18.91 -12.33 -7.21
CA GLN A 526 -18.71 -10.89 -7.24
C GLN A 526 -18.53 -10.35 -8.67
N SER A 527 -17.68 -11.00 -9.49
CA SER A 527 -17.25 -10.45 -10.78
C SER A 527 -18.33 -10.55 -11.86
N PHE A 528 -19.15 -11.62 -11.89
CA PHE A 528 -20.16 -11.79 -12.94
C PHE A 528 -21.28 -10.73 -12.84
N PRO A 529 -21.88 -10.45 -11.68
CA PRO A 529 -22.80 -9.31 -11.53
C PRO A 529 -22.17 -7.96 -11.88
N ALA A 530 -20.89 -7.76 -11.54
CA ALA A 530 -20.16 -6.55 -11.90
C ALA A 530 -19.97 -6.42 -13.42
N CYS A 531 -19.66 -7.51 -14.12
CA CYS A 531 -19.59 -7.54 -15.60
C CYS A 531 -20.95 -7.22 -16.24
N ILE A 532 -22.04 -7.82 -15.74
CA ILE A 532 -23.40 -7.55 -16.22
C ILE A 532 -23.68 -6.04 -16.07
N ARG A 533 -23.46 -5.50 -14.88
CA ARG A 533 -23.72 -4.08 -14.60
C ARG A 533 -22.85 -3.14 -15.45
N SER A 534 -21.58 -3.46 -15.63
CA SER A 534 -20.67 -2.68 -16.48
C SER A 534 -21.10 -2.70 -17.94
N SER A 535 -21.51 -3.87 -18.44
CA SER A 535 -22.04 -4.07 -19.78
C SER A 535 -23.33 -3.25 -20.01
N GLU A 536 -24.23 -3.18 -19.03
CA GLU A 536 -25.43 -2.34 -19.07
C GLU A 536 -25.08 -0.84 -19.13
N ILE A 537 -24.16 -0.39 -18.26
CA ILE A 537 -23.71 1.01 -18.20
C ILE A 537 -23.08 1.43 -19.53
N LEU A 538 -22.27 0.56 -20.13
CA LEU A 538 -21.58 0.83 -21.38
C LEU A 538 -22.45 0.59 -22.62
N GLY A 539 -23.52 -0.20 -22.52
CA GLY A 539 -24.40 -0.57 -23.62
C GLY A 539 -23.76 -1.57 -24.60
N VAL A 540 -23.00 -2.54 -24.08
CA VAL A 540 -22.24 -3.52 -24.88
C VAL A 540 -22.50 -4.94 -24.38
N ASP A 541 -22.14 -5.96 -25.19
CA ASP A 541 -22.08 -7.40 -24.82
C ASP A 541 -23.37 -7.96 -24.19
N GLU A 542 -24.55 -7.65 -24.78
CA GLU A 542 -25.84 -8.06 -24.24
C GLU A 542 -25.99 -9.58 -24.14
N GLU A 543 -25.49 -10.33 -25.14
CA GLU A 543 -25.51 -11.79 -25.16
C GLU A 543 -24.64 -12.41 -24.04
N MET A 544 -23.57 -11.76 -23.65
CA MET A 544 -22.73 -12.23 -22.56
C MET A 544 -23.42 -12.13 -21.21
N ARG A 545 -24.32 -11.16 -21.02
CA ARG A 545 -25.09 -11.03 -19.77
C ARG A 545 -25.92 -12.29 -19.48
N VAL A 546 -26.47 -12.92 -20.53
CA VAL A 546 -27.25 -14.17 -20.40
C VAL A 546 -26.35 -15.30 -19.91
N ARG A 547 -25.14 -15.44 -20.47
CA ARG A 547 -24.17 -16.48 -20.06
C ARG A 547 -23.65 -16.25 -18.64
N TRP A 548 -23.30 -15.00 -18.28
CA TRP A 548 -22.87 -14.68 -16.92
C TRP A 548 -23.98 -14.92 -15.89
N ARG A 549 -25.24 -14.62 -16.24
CA ARG A 549 -26.40 -14.86 -15.38
C ARG A 549 -26.62 -16.34 -15.19
N GLU A 550 -26.60 -17.12 -16.25
CA GLU A 550 -26.78 -18.56 -16.22
C GLU A 550 -25.76 -19.25 -15.30
N VAL A 551 -24.48 -18.90 -15.43
CA VAL A 551 -23.43 -19.45 -14.55
C VAL A 551 -23.64 -18.99 -13.10
N TYR A 552 -23.94 -17.71 -12.88
CA TYR A 552 -24.17 -17.17 -11.54
C TYR A 552 -25.31 -17.88 -10.81
N ASP A 553 -26.43 -18.10 -11.50
CA ASP A 553 -27.63 -18.71 -10.95
C ASP A 553 -27.47 -20.22 -10.68
N HIS A 554 -26.54 -20.90 -11.36
CA HIS A 554 -26.29 -22.33 -11.23
C HIS A 554 -24.89 -22.65 -10.66
N LEU A 555 -24.19 -21.68 -10.10
CA LEU A 555 -22.89 -21.92 -9.46
C LEU A 555 -23.11 -22.67 -8.14
N VAL A 556 -22.28 -23.68 -7.88
CA VAL A 556 -22.30 -24.45 -6.62
C VAL A 556 -22.21 -23.54 -5.41
N GLU A 557 -22.96 -23.87 -4.35
CA GLU A 557 -22.96 -23.10 -3.10
C GLU A 557 -21.63 -23.21 -2.34
N PHE A 558 -21.38 -22.25 -1.46
CA PHE A 558 -20.21 -22.29 -0.59
C PHE A 558 -20.21 -23.55 0.30
N SER A 559 -19.08 -24.25 0.29
CA SER A 559 -18.90 -25.42 1.13
C SER A 559 -18.73 -25.00 2.60
N THR A 560 -19.31 -25.79 3.51
CA THR A 560 -19.20 -25.58 4.96
C THR A 560 -18.61 -26.82 5.62
N TYR A 561 -17.98 -26.59 6.80
CA TYR A 561 -17.41 -27.62 7.65
C TYR A 561 -18.05 -27.54 9.05
N GLY A 562 -18.26 -28.71 9.68
CA GLY A 562 -18.86 -28.76 11.00
C GLY A 562 -20.41 -28.73 11.04
N PRO A 563 -21.03 -28.67 12.25
CA PRO A 563 -20.34 -28.64 13.54
C PRO A 563 -19.44 -29.87 13.77
N GLY A 564 -18.31 -29.68 14.46
CA GLY A 564 -17.31 -30.72 14.62
C GLY A 564 -16.17 -30.30 15.53
N VAL A 565 -14.94 -30.70 15.20
CA VAL A 565 -13.73 -30.26 15.86
C VAL A 565 -12.75 -29.72 14.82
N ASN A 566 -12.01 -28.66 15.16
CA ASN A 566 -10.96 -28.11 14.31
C ASN A 566 -9.68 -28.98 14.37
N LEU A 567 -8.63 -28.55 13.68
CA LEU A 567 -7.36 -29.27 13.62
C LEU A 567 -6.65 -29.40 14.97
N GLN A 568 -6.98 -28.52 15.94
CA GLN A 568 -6.48 -28.54 17.31
C GLN A 568 -7.37 -29.35 18.26
N GLY A 569 -8.43 -30.00 17.74
CA GLY A 569 -9.39 -30.80 18.54
C GLY A 569 -10.39 -29.96 19.33
N LYS A 570 -10.48 -28.63 19.11
CA LYS A 570 -11.47 -27.75 19.74
C LYS A 570 -12.82 -27.91 19.03
N PRO A 571 -13.94 -28.02 19.75
CA PRO A 571 -15.28 -27.98 19.16
C PRO A 571 -15.51 -26.68 18.41
N ILE A 572 -16.04 -26.77 17.22
CA ILE A 572 -16.38 -25.62 16.37
C ILE A 572 -17.83 -25.72 15.88
N PRO A 573 -18.49 -24.56 15.64
CA PRO A 573 -19.79 -24.51 15.01
C PRO A 573 -19.71 -24.87 13.51
N LYS A 574 -20.73 -24.54 12.76
CA LYS A 574 -20.70 -24.64 11.29
C LYS A 574 -19.97 -23.43 10.73
N VAL A 575 -18.87 -23.68 10.03
CA VAL A 575 -17.96 -22.65 9.47
C VAL A 575 -17.78 -22.87 7.97
N PHE A 576 -17.21 -21.88 7.27
CA PHE A 576 -16.84 -22.07 5.86
C PHE A 576 -15.70 -23.06 5.71
N SER A 577 -15.74 -23.83 4.61
CA SER A 577 -14.64 -24.68 4.15
C SER A 577 -13.95 -24.00 2.98
N SER A 578 -12.62 -24.04 2.91
CA SER A 578 -11.89 -23.51 1.74
C SER A 578 -12.14 -24.26 0.45
N GLY A 579 -12.61 -25.52 0.51
CA GLY A 579 -12.92 -26.38 -0.63
C GLY A 579 -12.80 -27.86 -0.30
N VAL A 580 -12.82 -28.72 -1.31
CA VAL A 580 -12.68 -30.18 -1.17
C VAL A 580 -11.33 -30.61 -1.73
N SER A 581 -10.51 -31.27 -0.91
CA SER A 581 -9.16 -31.72 -1.31
C SER A 581 -9.20 -32.71 -2.47
N LEU A 582 -8.40 -32.47 -3.49
CA LEU A 582 -8.18 -33.38 -4.63
C LEU A 582 -6.99 -34.33 -4.43
N VAL A 583 -6.26 -34.19 -3.36
CA VAL A 583 -5.02 -34.90 -3.08
C VAL A 583 -4.99 -35.43 -1.65
N ASP A 584 -4.25 -36.50 -1.42
CA ASP A 584 -3.78 -36.86 -0.09
C ASP A 584 -2.59 -35.98 0.26
N PHE A 585 -2.60 -35.34 1.41
CA PHE A 585 -1.55 -34.46 1.86
C PHE A 585 -1.22 -34.68 3.34
N THR A 586 0.05 -34.71 3.66
CA THR A 586 0.51 -34.77 5.06
C THR A 586 1.48 -33.62 5.30
N THR A 587 1.17 -32.77 6.26
CA THR A 587 2.09 -31.72 6.66
C THR A 587 3.17 -32.33 7.53
N THR A 588 4.44 -32.11 7.17
CA THR A 588 5.57 -32.46 8.04
C THR A 588 5.81 -31.39 9.09
N LYS A 589 5.35 -30.17 8.83
CA LYS A 589 5.32 -29.02 9.75
C LYS A 589 4.44 -27.94 9.17
N ALA A 590 3.37 -27.59 9.84
CA ALA A 590 2.56 -26.45 9.43
C ALA A 590 3.29 -25.14 9.81
N SER A 591 3.09 -24.09 9.04
CA SER A 591 3.62 -22.75 9.32
C SER A 591 3.13 -22.18 10.65
N ASP A 592 2.00 -22.70 11.14
CA ASP A 592 1.33 -22.36 12.39
C ASP A 592 1.68 -23.28 13.58
N GLY A 593 2.65 -24.21 13.40
CA GLY A 593 3.13 -25.08 14.46
C GLY A 593 2.32 -26.37 14.67
N VAL A 594 1.31 -26.64 13.85
CA VAL A 594 0.57 -27.91 13.87
C VAL A 594 1.33 -28.96 13.09
N GLU A 595 1.89 -29.97 13.77
CA GLU A 595 2.61 -31.08 13.15
C GLU A 595 1.66 -32.25 12.83
N GLY A 596 1.86 -32.88 11.67
CA GLY A 596 1.25 -34.16 11.35
C GLY A 596 -0.21 -34.13 10.89
N VAL A 597 -0.71 -33.00 10.38
CA VAL A 597 -2.04 -32.97 9.79
C VAL A 597 -2.10 -33.83 8.55
N VAL A 598 -2.96 -34.85 8.56
CA VAL A 598 -3.23 -35.76 7.43
C VAL A 598 -4.54 -35.35 6.78
N ILE A 599 -4.47 -34.86 5.54
CA ILE A 599 -5.63 -34.57 4.72
C ILE A 599 -5.81 -35.68 3.70
N LYS A 600 -7.04 -36.13 3.54
CA LYS A 600 -7.40 -37.14 2.56
C LYS A 600 -8.09 -36.51 1.36
N LYS A 601 -7.88 -37.11 0.18
CA LYS A 601 -8.66 -36.78 -1.01
C LYS A 601 -10.16 -36.90 -0.72
N GLY A 602 -10.95 -35.93 -1.13
CA GLY A 602 -12.37 -35.84 -0.86
C GLY A 602 -12.75 -35.21 0.48
N GLN A 603 -11.78 -34.89 1.33
CA GLN A 603 -12.03 -34.23 2.60
C GLN A 603 -12.28 -32.73 2.38
N ARG A 604 -13.26 -32.14 3.08
CA ARG A 604 -13.45 -30.71 3.19
C ARG A 604 -12.31 -30.10 4.00
N LEU A 605 -11.79 -28.95 3.53
CA LEU A 605 -10.65 -28.28 4.12
C LEU A 605 -11.14 -27.11 5.00
N TYR A 606 -10.57 -27.02 6.20
CA TYR A 606 -10.83 -25.93 7.14
C TYR A 606 -9.57 -25.64 7.97
N GLY A 607 -9.34 -24.34 8.26
CA GLY A 607 -8.21 -23.90 9.07
C GLY A 607 -6.84 -24.01 8.39
N MET A 608 -6.83 -24.18 7.07
CA MET A 608 -5.59 -24.25 6.28
C MET A 608 -5.05 -22.87 5.90
N SER A 609 -5.93 -21.87 5.86
CA SER A 609 -5.58 -20.47 5.64
C SER A 609 -6.78 -19.62 6.05
N PHE A 610 -6.67 -18.89 7.12
CA PHE A 610 -7.78 -18.14 7.73
C PHE A 610 -8.36 -17.04 6.84
N GLU A 611 -7.62 -16.59 5.86
CA GLU A 611 -8.07 -15.55 4.95
C GLU A 611 -8.95 -16.10 3.84
N CYS A 612 -8.72 -17.35 3.45
CA CYS A 612 -9.43 -17.98 2.35
C CYS A 612 -10.89 -18.23 2.66
N GLU A 613 -11.17 -18.79 3.84
CA GLU A 613 -12.53 -19.15 4.26
C GLU A 613 -13.46 -17.94 4.36
N LEU A 614 -12.90 -16.75 4.59
CA LEU A 614 -13.64 -15.50 4.69
C LEU A 614 -13.62 -14.65 3.40
N ALA A 615 -13.13 -15.19 2.28
CA ALA A 615 -13.19 -14.54 0.98
C ALA A 615 -14.59 -14.05 0.57
N PRO A 616 -15.70 -14.74 0.92
CA PRO A 616 -17.05 -14.24 0.66
C PRO A 616 -17.36 -12.91 1.35
N VAL A 617 -16.71 -12.61 2.48
CA VAL A 617 -16.88 -11.36 3.24
C VAL A 617 -15.95 -10.27 2.69
N PHE A 618 -14.66 -10.58 2.60
CA PHE A 618 -13.64 -9.71 2.05
C PHE A 618 -12.51 -10.53 1.41
N PRO A 619 -12.05 -10.22 0.19
CA PRO A 619 -12.31 -8.98 -0.56
C PRO A 619 -13.60 -8.94 -1.37
N SER A 620 -14.32 -10.08 -1.54
CA SER A 620 -15.42 -10.13 -2.51
C SER A 620 -16.68 -9.34 -2.10
N GLY A 621 -16.99 -9.27 -0.81
CA GLY A 621 -18.19 -8.55 -0.33
C GLY A 621 -19.52 -9.19 -0.72
N VAL A 622 -19.53 -10.49 -1.03
CA VAL A 622 -20.76 -11.25 -1.32
C VAL A 622 -21.62 -11.41 -0.08
N ILE A 623 -20.96 -11.56 1.07
CA ILE A 623 -21.60 -11.67 2.40
C ILE A 623 -21.21 -10.45 3.23
N GLY A 624 -22.21 -9.78 3.78
CA GLY A 624 -22.04 -8.61 4.63
C GLY A 624 -23.34 -8.26 5.34
N LEU A 625 -23.46 -7.04 5.84
CA LEU A 625 -24.58 -6.61 6.68
C LEU A 625 -25.96 -6.68 5.98
N ALA A 626 -26.00 -6.66 4.65
CA ALA A 626 -27.23 -6.88 3.90
C ALA A 626 -27.81 -8.29 4.06
N GLN A 627 -26.97 -9.29 4.41
CA GLN A 627 -27.37 -10.68 4.61
C GLN A 627 -27.62 -11.03 6.10
N ARG A 628 -27.68 -10.05 7.00
CA ARG A 628 -27.99 -10.28 8.42
C ARG A 628 -29.23 -11.19 8.58
N GLY A 629 -29.11 -12.19 9.45
CA GLY A 629 -30.18 -13.12 9.71
C GLY A 629 -30.27 -14.32 8.77
N THR A 630 -29.46 -14.38 7.71
CA THR A 630 -29.33 -15.57 6.89
C THR A 630 -28.36 -16.57 7.51
N GLU A 631 -28.51 -17.86 7.14
CA GLU A 631 -27.58 -18.91 7.57
C GLU A 631 -26.13 -18.59 7.18
N MET A 632 -25.90 -18.16 5.94
CA MET A 632 -24.55 -17.87 5.44
C MET A 632 -23.88 -16.71 6.18
N PHE A 633 -24.66 -15.70 6.59
CA PHE A 633 -24.14 -14.63 7.45
C PHE A 633 -23.69 -15.17 8.81
N ASN A 634 -24.49 -16.05 9.44
CA ASN A 634 -24.14 -16.68 10.71
C ASN A 634 -22.88 -17.55 10.56
N VAL A 635 -22.79 -18.34 9.49
CA VAL A 635 -21.58 -19.13 9.18
C VAL A 635 -20.35 -18.23 9.02
N ALA A 636 -20.48 -17.08 8.36
CA ALA A 636 -19.38 -16.11 8.25
C ALA A 636 -18.95 -15.55 9.63
N VAL A 637 -19.91 -15.21 10.46
CA VAL A 637 -19.64 -14.75 11.84
C VAL A 637 -18.95 -15.83 12.65
N ASP A 638 -19.47 -17.06 12.60
CA ASP A 638 -18.88 -18.21 13.30
C ASP A 638 -17.46 -18.51 12.80
N THR A 639 -17.22 -18.37 11.49
CA THR A 639 -15.90 -18.60 10.91
C THR A 639 -14.87 -17.58 11.41
N VAL A 640 -15.23 -16.29 11.47
CA VAL A 640 -14.27 -15.26 11.93
C VAL A 640 -14.04 -15.34 13.44
N LEU A 641 -15.05 -15.73 14.22
CA LEU A 641 -14.97 -15.86 15.68
C LEU A 641 -14.29 -17.15 16.14
N ASP A 642 -14.20 -18.18 15.30
CA ASP A 642 -13.50 -19.43 15.65
C ASP A 642 -11.97 -19.23 15.76
N VAL A 643 -11.43 -18.21 15.11
CA VAL A 643 -10.01 -17.91 15.16
C VAL A 643 -9.73 -16.88 16.24
N GLU A 644 -8.89 -17.24 17.20
CA GLU A 644 -8.46 -16.31 18.24
C GLU A 644 -7.68 -15.15 17.62
N PRO A 645 -7.96 -13.88 17.99
CA PRO A 645 -7.26 -12.71 17.43
C PRO A 645 -5.74 -12.79 17.53
N GLU A 646 -5.21 -13.43 18.57
CA GLU A 646 -3.79 -13.64 18.79
C GLU A 646 -3.15 -14.68 17.87
N ALA A 647 -3.95 -15.46 17.15
CA ALA A 647 -3.47 -16.40 16.13
C ALA A 647 -3.13 -15.70 14.82
N PHE A 648 -3.68 -14.52 14.58
CA PHE A 648 -3.33 -13.70 13.43
C PHE A 648 -1.98 -13.06 13.66
N ARG A 649 -1.10 -13.15 12.68
CA ARG A 649 0.27 -12.67 12.81
C ARG A 649 0.44 -11.34 12.11
N PHE A 650 0.45 -11.38 10.79
CA PHE A 650 0.87 -10.29 9.93
C PHE A 650 -0.30 -9.68 9.16
N TYR A 651 -1.28 -10.50 8.80
CA TYR A 651 -2.39 -10.08 7.97
C TYR A 651 -3.55 -9.54 8.79
N LEU A 652 -3.97 -8.30 8.45
CA LEU A 652 -5.10 -7.61 9.06
C LEU A 652 -6.43 -7.91 8.37
N SER A 653 -6.46 -8.73 7.30
CA SER A 653 -7.69 -9.04 6.57
C SER A 653 -8.82 -9.55 7.47
N PRO A 654 -8.57 -10.37 8.50
CA PRO A 654 -9.60 -10.76 9.44
C PRO A 654 -10.21 -9.59 10.23
N ALA A 655 -9.48 -8.48 10.41
CA ALA A 655 -10.02 -7.26 11.02
C ALA A 655 -11.01 -6.57 10.08
N VAL A 656 -10.67 -6.44 8.79
CA VAL A 656 -11.57 -5.92 7.75
C VAL A 656 -12.83 -6.79 7.64
N GLN A 657 -12.66 -8.12 7.64
CA GLN A 657 -13.75 -9.08 7.58
C GLN A 657 -14.67 -8.97 8.80
N SER A 658 -14.10 -8.82 9.99
CA SER A 658 -14.86 -8.57 11.23
C SER A 658 -15.66 -7.28 11.16
N ALA A 659 -15.05 -6.18 10.69
CA ALA A 659 -15.72 -4.91 10.51
C ALA A 659 -16.91 -5.02 9.53
N ARG A 660 -16.74 -5.72 8.40
CA ARG A 660 -17.82 -5.95 7.42
C ARG A 660 -18.99 -6.76 7.97
N LEU A 661 -18.74 -7.59 8.95
CA LEU A 661 -19.79 -8.34 9.66
C LEU A 661 -20.38 -7.57 10.85
N GLY A 662 -19.94 -6.33 11.11
CA GLY A 662 -20.42 -5.51 12.22
C GLY A 662 -19.79 -5.84 13.58
N LEU A 663 -18.69 -6.57 13.60
CA LEU A 663 -17.99 -7.05 14.79
C LEU A 663 -16.88 -6.08 15.22
N GLY A 664 -17.24 -4.85 15.61
CA GLY A 664 -16.29 -3.78 15.88
C GLY A 664 -15.29 -4.07 16.99
N ASP A 665 -15.73 -4.64 18.10
CA ASP A 665 -14.85 -5.01 19.23
C ASP A 665 -13.83 -6.09 18.82
N HIS A 666 -14.25 -7.05 17.99
CA HIS A 666 -13.37 -8.09 17.47
C HIS A 666 -12.36 -7.52 16.47
N ALA A 667 -12.81 -6.65 15.57
CA ALA A 667 -11.93 -5.95 14.63
C ALA A 667 -10.85 -5.14 15.37
N LEU A 668 -11.24 -4.38 16.39
CA LEU A 668 -10.31 -3.60 17.22
C LEU A 668 -9.30 -4.49 17.96
N LYS A 669 -9.75 -5.63 18.49
CA LYS A 669 -8.86 -6.59 19.17
C LYS A 669 -7.78 -7.13 18.21
N ILE A 670 -8.15 -7.50 16.99
CA ILE A 670 -7.21 -7.96 15.94
C ILE A 670 -6.24 -6.85 15.56
N ILE A 671 -6.73 -5.63 15.26
CA ILE A 671 -5.86 -4.49 14.91
C ILE A 671 -4.84 -4.22 16.02
N THR A 672 -5.30 -4.22 17.27
CA THR A 672 -4.43 -3.97 18.41
C THR A 672 -3.30 -4.98 18.51
N HIS A 673 -3.63 -6.26 18.34
CA HIS A 673 -2.64 -7.34 18.39
C HIS A 673 -1.63 -7.25 17.24
N ILE A 674 -2.09 -7.16 16.01
CA ILE A 674 -1.22 -7.15 14.85
C ILE A 674 -0.38 -5.87 14.77
N THR A 675 -0.95 -4.71 15.14
CA THR A 675 -0.18 -3.47 15.19
C THR A 675 0.99 -3.58 16.16
N LYS A 676 0.77 -4.24 17.32
CA LYS A 676 1.82 -4.51 18.29
C LYS A 676 2.95 -5.36 17.71
N ASP A 677 2.64 -6.31 16.85
CA ASP A 677 3.63 -7.23 16.29
C ASP A 677 4.33 -6.68 15.04
N SER A 678 3.64 -5.93 14.21
CA SER A 678 4.09 -5.57 12.87
C SER A 678 4.47 -4.10 12.67
N GLN A 679 3.92 -3.16 13.48
CA GLN A 679 4.32 -1.76 13.41
C GLN A 679 5.56 -1.55 14.26
N VAL A 680 6.72 -1.59 13.66
CA VAL A 680 8.00 -1.62 14.38
C VAL A 680 8.94 -0.46 14.07
N LEU A 681 8.75 0.20 12.93
CA LEU A 681 9.60 1.31 12.54
C LEU A 681 9.12 2.62 13.19
N PRO A 682 10.05 3.48 13.63
CA PRO A 682 9.70 4.66 14.43
C PRO A 682 8.88 5.72 13.70
N GLN A 683 8.93 5.75 12.37
CA GLN A 683 8.08 6.64 11.56
C GLN A 683 6.68 6.07 11.28
N GLY A 684 6.28 4.98 11.94
CA GLY A 684 4.96 4.38 11.80
C GLY A 684 4.82 3.33 10.70
N PHE A 685 5.92 2.98 10.01
CA PHE A 685 5.87 1.89 9.04
C PHE A 685 5.63 0.53 9.70
N PHE A 686 4.83 -0.26 9.05
CA PHE A 686 4.73 -1.69 9.30
C PHE A 686 5.91 -2.43 8.65
N THR A 687 6.17 -3.65 9.09
CA THR A 687 7.08 -4.58 8.41
C THR A 687 6.32 -5.85 8.07
N GLU A 688 6.78 -6.52 7.03
CA GLU A 688 6.13 -7.73 6.54
C GLU A 688 6.26 -8.93 7.48
N ASP A 689 7.32 -8.97 8.28
CA ASP A 689 7.50 -10.07 9.23
C ASP A 689 6.90 -9.75 10.58
N SER A 690 5.90 -10.53 10.96
CA SER A 690 5.37 -10.50 12.30
C SER A 690 6.40 -10.95 13.32
N LEU A 691 6.46 -10.23 14.40
CA LEU A 691 7.16 -10.64 15.61
C LEU A 691 6.34 -11.68 16.35
N THR A 692 6.41 -12.93 15.93
CA THR A 692 5.73 -13.95 16.73
C THR A 692 6.48 -14.15 18.05
N PRO A 693 5.77 -14.29 19.19
CA PRO A 693 6.38 -14.57 20.49
C PRO A 693 7.25 -15.84 20.48
N ASN A 694 6.96 -16.75 19.56
CA ASN A 694 7.64 -18.04 19.40
C ASN A 694 8.76 -18.03 18.36
N ALA A 695 8.95 -16.93 17.66
CA ALA A 695 10.12 -16.77 16.79
C ALA A 695 11.14 -15.89 17.51
N PRO A 696 12.14 -16.48 18.17
CA PRO A 696 13.16 -15.71 18.90
C PRO A 696 13.90 -14.70 18.02
N VAL A 697 13.80 -14.89 16.73
CA VAL A 697 14.30 -14.05 15.65
C VAL A 697 13.75 -12.64 15.68
N TYR A 698 12.46 -12.51 15.99
CA TYR A 698 11.69 -11.29 15.80
C TYR A 698 11.22 -10.71 17.12
N SER A 699 11.80 -11.17 18.23
CA SER A 699 11.53 -10.65 19.56
C SER A 699 11.92 -9.17 19.67
N ALA A 700 11.69 -8.57 20.81
CA ALA A 700 12.09 -7.19 21.14
C ALA A 700 13.58 -6.89 20.84
N ASN A 701 14.37 -7.90 20.55
CA ASN A 701 15.79 -7.82 20.19
C ASN A 701 16.07 -7.80 18.68
N ARG A 702 15.06 -7.69 17.84
CA ARG A 702 15.19 -7.53 16.38
C ARG A 702 16.26 -6.49 15.99
N TRP A 703 16.46 -5.52 16.82
CA TRP A 703 17.37 -4.41 16.67
C TRP A 703 18.78 -4.66 17.23
N THR A 704 19.03 -5.80 17.85
CA THR A 704 20.32 -6.13 18.42
C THR A 704 21.10 -7.05 17.49
N VAL A 705 22.40 -6.81 17.40
CA VAL A 705 23.37 -7.62 16.65
C VAL A 705 23.36 -9.09 17.10
N ASP A 706 22.89 -9.35 18.31
CA ASP A 706 22.83 -10.66 18.95
C ASP A 706 21.49 -11.39 18.76
N THR A 707 20.74 -11.09 17.72
CA THR A 707 19.48 -11.81 17.48
C THR A 707 19.79 -13.31 17.35
N PRO A 708 19.25 -14.15 18.23
CA PRO A 708 19.56 -15.60 18.24
C PRO A 708 18.98 -16.37 17.07
N SER A 709 18.39 -15.67 16.17
CA SER A 709 17.58 -16.15 15.08
C SER A 709 18.31 -16.89 13.99
N ILE A 710 19.59 -16.72 13.90
CA ILE A 710 20.38 -17.39 12.90
C ILE A 710 21.20 -18.46 13.58
N ILE A 711 20.52 -19.33 14.30
CA ILE A 711 21.07 -20.59 14.68
C ILE A 711 20.78 -21.60 13.58
N ARG A 712 21.78 -21.88 12.76
CA ARG A 712 21.73 -22.97 11.81
C ARG A 712 22.75 -23.99 12.21
N ASP A 713 22.35 -25.27 12.24
CA ASP A 713 23.21 -26.38 12.61
C ASP A 713 23.93 -26.17 13.95
N GLY A 714 23.31 -25.49 14.91
CA GLY A 714 23.84 -25.20 16.21
C GLY A 714 24.94 -24.12 16.25
N ARG A 715 25.18 -23.39 15.17
CA ARG A 715 26.17 -22.31 15.11
C ARG A 715 25.49 -20.93 14.95
N ARG A 716 25.87 -19.99 15.82
CA ARG A 716 25.59 -18.57 15.64
C ARG A 716 26.50 -18.02 14.54
N THR A 717 25.91 -17.34 13.56
CA THR A 717 26.65 -16.59 12.55
C THR A 717 26.36 -15.10 12.73
N ASN A 718 27.11 -14.46 13.63
CA ASN A 718 26.96 -13.02 13.96
C ASN A 718 27.20 -12.11 12.75
N GLU A 719 27.97 -12.55 11.77
CA GLU A 719 28.28 -11.77 10.57
C GLU A 719 27.06 -11.47 9.68
N HIS A 720 26.00 -12.27 9.77
CA HIS A 720 24.80 -12.11 8.96
C HIS A 720 23.64 -11.46 9.72
N ALA A 721 23.69 -11.39 11.04
CA ALA A 721 22.62 -10.84 11.86
C ALA A 721 22.40 -9.35 11.59
N GLN A 722 23.45 -8.58 11.41
CA GLN A 722 23.37 -7.15 11.10
C GLN A 722 22.78 -6.90 9.70
N LEU A 723 23.16 -7.72 8.73
CA LEU A 723 22.62 -7.68 7.38
C LEU A 723 21.13 -8.04 7.36
N LEU A 724 20.75 -9.06 8.08
CA LEU A 724 19.37 -9.54 8.16
C LEU A 724 18.48 -8.55 8.91
N SER A 725 18.95 -7.89 9.97
CA SER A 725 18.16 -6.87 10.66
C SER A 725 17.82 -5.68 9.76
N GLU A 726 18.75 -5.25 8.91
CA GLU A 726 18.51 -4.17 7.92
C GLU A 726 17.54 -4.58 6.82
N TRP A 727 17.27 -5.87 6.64
CA TRP A 727 16.46 -6.43 5.57
C TRP A 727 15.05 -6.76 6.01
N PHE A 728 14.90 -7.29 7.20
CA PHE A 728 13.60 -7.58 7.79
C PHE A 728 12.87 -6.31 8.23
N ASP A 729 13.60 -5.22 8.38
CA ASP A 729 13.05 -3.92 8.75
C ASP A 729 12.62 -3.08 7.54
N MET A 730 12.37 -3.68 6.40
CA MET A 730 11.88 -2.93 5.24
C MET A 730 10.48 -2.37 5.49
N PRO A 731 10.25 -1.10 5.14
CA PRO A 731 8.91 -0.51 5.21
C PRO A 731 7.90 -1.32 4.39
N SER A 732 6.75 -1.63 4.97
CA SER A 732 5.63 -2.25 4.25
C SER A 732 4.42 -1.33 4.27
N LEU A 733 3.83 -1.11 3.10
CA LEU A 733 2.57 -0.38 2.94
C LEU A 733 1.36 -1.28 3.18
N GLU A 734 1.55 -2.58 3.15
CA GLU A 734 0.50 -3.59 3.25
C GLU A 734 -0.25 -3.51 4.59
N GLY A 735 0.47 -3.59 5.71
CA GLY A 735 -0.14 -3.54 7.04
C GLY A 735 -0.85 -2.20 7.31
N GLY A 736 -0.25 -1.09 6.87
CA GLY A 736 -0.87 0.24 6.99
C GLY A 736 -2.15 0.34 6.14
N GLY A 737 -2.13 -0.17 4.90
CA GLY A 737 -3.30 -0.21 4.03
C GLY A 737 -4.46 -1.02 4.61
N GLN A 738 -4.17 -2.17 5.19
CA GLN A 738 -5.18 -3.00 5.88
C GLN A 738 -5.73 -2.31 7.14
N LEU A 739 -4.88 -1.63 7.92
CA LEU A 739 -5.32 -0.83 9.06
C LEU A 739 -6.31 0.25 8.63
N MET A 740 -5.95 1.03 7.61
CA MET A 740 -6.81 2.09 7.08
C MET A 740 -8.13 1.50 6.54
N ALA A 741 -8.08 0.39 5.79
CA ALA A 741 -9.26 -0.28 5.27
C ALA A 741 -10.19 -0.73 6.40
N THR A 742 -9.64 -1.29 7.47
CA THR A 742 -10.43 -1.71 8.64
C THR A 742 -11.11 -0.53 9.31
N LEU A 743 -10.39 0.55 9.58
CA LEU A 743 -10.97 1.76 10.20
C LEU A 743 -12.05 2.39 9.31
N ASN A 744 -11.84 2.42 7.97
CA ASN A 744 -12.86 2.88 7.05
C ASN A 744 -14.13 2.02 7.13
N GLU A 745 -14.01 0.68 7.11
CA GLU A 745 -15.16 -0.25 7.18
C GLU A 745 -15.85 -0.24 8.56
N MET A 746 -15.14 0.13 9.63
CA MET A 746 -15.74 0.34 10.94
C MET A 746 -16.61 1.61 10.97
N LEU A 747 -16.22 2.66 10.24
CA LEU A 747 -16.86 3.97 10.22
C LEU A 747 -17.91 4.09 9.12
N LEU A 748 -17.63 3.59 7.91
CA LEU A 748 -18.49 3.74 6.74
C LEU A 748 -18.43 2.50 5.85
N GLN A 749 -19.56 1.85 5.59
CA GLN A 749 -19.69 0.79 4.60
C GLN A 749 -20.64 1.19 3.49
N SER A 750 -20.33 0.80 2.25
CA SER A 750 -21.18 1.08 1.10
C SER A 750 -20.98 0.09 -0.06
N HIS A 751 -20.23 -0.99 0.14
CA HIS A 751 -19.81 -1.92 -0.92
C HIS A 751 -20.97 -2.62 -1.64
N ASP A 752 -22.14 -2.76 -1.01
CA ASP A 752 -23.38 -3.30 -1.57
C ASP A 752 -24.33 -2.21 -2.14
N GLY A 753 -23.84 -0.97 -2.26
CA GLY A 753 -24.61 0.16 -2.74
C GLY A 753 -25.53 0.80 -1.71
N VAL A 754 -25.46 0.40 -0.44
CA VAL A 754 -26.16 1.01 0.69
C VAL A 754 -25.15 1.64 1.65
N ILE A 755 -25.28 2.93 1.87
CA ILE A 755 -24.44 3.67 2.81
C ILE A 755 -24.84 3.33 4.24
N ARG A 756 -23.89 2.86 5.06
CA ARG A 756 -24.08 2.59 6.49
C ARG A 756 -23.04 3.38 7.27
N VAL A 757 -23.50 4.26 8.15
CA VAL A 757 -22.63 5.05 9.02
C VAL A 757 -22.45 4.34 10.37
N PHE A 758 -21.22 4.24 10.85
CA PHE A 758 -20.84 3.60 12.10
C PHE A 758 -21.30 2.13 12.22
N PRO A 759 -21.18 1.29 11.17
CA PRO A 759 -21.75 -0.07 11.16
C PRO A 759 -21.04 -1.03 12.10
N ALA A 760 -19.77 -0.76 12.49
CA ALA A 760 -18.93 -1.68 13.26
C ALA A 760 -18.04 -0.94 14.27
N LEU A 761 -18.62 0.00 15.02
CA LEU A 761 -17.88 0.64 16.11
C LEU A 761 -17.75 -0.28 17.32
N PRO A 762 -16.58 -0.31 17.96
CA PRO A 762 -16.43 -0.91 19.28
C PRO A 762 -17.39 -0.30 20.30
N ALA A 763 -17.89 -1.10 21.24
CA ALA A 763 -18.84 -0.63 22.23
C ALA A 763 -18.31 0.56 23.06
N ALA A 764 -17.00 0.58 23.30
CA ALA A 764 -16.32 1.66 24.02
C ALA A 764 -16.22 2.99 23.21
N TRP A 765 -16.36 2.96 21.89
CA TRP A 765 -16.23 4.16 21.04
C TRP A 765 -17.54 4.94 21.02
N ARG A 766 -17.72 5.80 21.98
CA ARG A 766 -18.91 6.66 22.07
C ARG A 766 -18.82 7.90 21.18
N ASP A 767 -17.60 8.33 20.87
CA ASP A 767 -17.30 9.50 20.05
C ASP A 767 -16.48 9.08 18.85
N ALA A 768 -16.91 9.45 17.66
CA ALA A 768 -16.17 9.28 16.40
C ALA A 768 -16.72 10.24 15.36
N SER A 769 -15.87 10.71 14.46
CA SER A 769 -16.29 11.52 13.33
C SER A 769 -15.46 11.20 12.09
N PHE A 770 -16.05 11.42 10.94
CA PHE A 770 -15.36 11.21 9.66
C PHE A 770 -15.97 12.03 8.52
N LYS A 771 -15.18 12.25 7.49
CA LYS A 771 -15.57 12.63 6.15
C LYS A 771 -14.94 11.62 5.19
N LEU A 772 -15.71 10.66 4.69
CA LEU A 772 -15.27 9.55 3.86
C LEU A 772 -16.14 9.42 2.61
N ARG A 773 -15.57 8.82 1.56
CA ARG A 773 -16.28 8.56 0.31
C ARG A 773 -17.00 7.22 0.33
N ALA A 774 -18.23 7.21 -0.16
CA ALA A 774 -19.05 6.02 -0.39
C ALA A 774 -19.20 5.71 -1.88
N VAL A 775 -19.61 4.48 -2.17
CA VAL A 775 -20.03 4.03 -3.52
C VAL A 775 -21.12 4.96 -4.07
N GLY A 776 -21.10 5.19 -5.37
CA GLY A 776 -21.99 6.16 -6.02
C GLY A 776 -21.43 7.60 -6.03
N ALA A 777 -20.18 7.78 -5.69
CA ALA A 777 -19.50 9.06 -5.60
C ALA A 777 -20.18 10.03 -4.58
N PHE A 778 -20.58 9.49 -3.43
CA PHE A 778 -21.07 10.28 -2.31
C PHE A 778 -19.94 10.51 -1.30
N LEU A 779 -19.83 11.74 -0.81
CA LEU A 779 -18.94 12.08 0.29
C LEU A 779 -19.80 12.28 1.54
N VAL A 780 -19.52 11.48 2.56
CA VAL A 780 -20.35 11.41 3.77
C VAL A 780 -19.59 11.99 4.95
N THR A 781 -20.15 13.00 5.60
CA THR A 781 -19.67 13.53 6.88
C THR A 781 -20.63 13.09 7.97
N ALA A 782 -20.09 12.42 8.97
CA ALA A 782 -20.86 11.91 10.09
C ALA A 782 -20.11 12.11 11.41
N THR A 783 -20.84 12.42 12.48
CA THR A 783 -20.33 12.52 13.84
C THR A 783 -21.21 11.74 14.78
N ARG A 784 -20.61 10.93 15.63
CA ARG A 784 -21.23 10.30 16.79
C ARG A 784 -20.65 10.95 18.03
N LYS A 785 -21.50 11.39 18.94
CA LYS A 785 -21.11 12.05 20.17
C LYS A 785 -21.92 11.50 21.35
N ALA A 786 -21.23 11.15 22.42
CA ALA A 786 -21.82 10.51 23.59
C ALA A 786 -22.66 9.26 23.25
N GLY A 787 -22.35 8.58 22.14
CA GLY A 787 -23.06 7.39 21.66
C GLY A 787 -24.23 7.67 20.73
N GLU A 788 -24.56 8.91 20.44
CA GLU A 788 -25.64 9.30 19.52
C GLU A 788 -25.09 9.80 18.18
N VAL A 789 -25.73 9.37 17.10
CA VAL A 789 -25.41 9.86 15.75
C VAL A 789 -26.08 11.21 15.55
N GLN A 790 -25.27 12.21 15.18
CA GLN A 790 -25.76 13.55 14.81
C GLN A 790 -26.34 13.56 13.39
N PRO A 791 -27.02 14.64 12.97
CA PRO A 791 -27.39 14.80 11.57
C PRO A 791 -26.20 14.58 10.64
N LEU A 792 -26.45 13.97 9.47
CA LEU A 792 -25.41 13.66 8.50
C LEU A 792 -25.36 14.72 7.41
N LEU A 793 -24.18 14.96 6.85
CA LEU A 793 -24.00 15.70 5.61
C LEU A 793 -23.57 14.73 4.52
N VAL A 794 -24.35 14.70 3.41
CA VAL A 794 -24.08 13.86 2.24
C VAL A 794 -23.87 14.78 1.04
N GLU A 795 -22.65 14.83 0.52
CA GLU A 795 -22.30 15.57 -0.68
C GLU A 795 -22.36 14.63 -1.88
N SER A 796 -23.15 14.95 -2.89
CA SER A 796 -23.29 14.15 -4.10
C SER A 796 -22.35 14.68 -5.19
N LEU A 797 -21.27 13.98 -5.47
CA LEU A 797 -20.25 14.44 -6.42
C LEU A 797 -20.70 14.29 -7.88
N LYS A 798 -21.55 13.31 -8.17
CA LYS A 798 -21.96 12.93 -9.54
C LYS A 798 -23.49 12.89 -9.77
N GLY A 799 -24.30 13.08 -8.74
CA GLY A 799 -25.74 12.89 -8.79
C GLY A 799 -26.17 11.42 -8.70
N GLY A 800 -27.48 11.19 -8.69
CA GLY A 800 -28.09 9.86 -8.64
C GLY A 800 -28.78 9.55 -7.31
N THR A 801 -29.31 8.35 -7.20
CA THR A 801 -30.05 7.90 -6.03
C THR A 801 -29.11 7.57 -4.88
N CYS A 802 -29.18 8.31 -3.79
CA CYS A 802 -28.52 7.97 -2.52
C CYS A 802 -29.38 6.95 -1.78
N ARG A 803 -28.74 5.86 -1.32
CA ARG A 803 -29.35 4.79 -0.53
C ARG A 803 -28.64 4.74 0.80
N LEU A 804 -29.33 5.06 1.88
CA LEU A 804 -28.77 5.17 3.24
C LEU A 804 -29.56 4.29 4.20
N GLU A 805 -28.90 3.37 4.89
CA GLU A 805 -29.51 2.68 6.03
C GLU A 805 -29.76 3.71 7.13
N ASN A 806 -31.00 3.75 7.64
CA ASN A 806 -31.39 4.73 8.65
C ASN A 806 -30.60 4.55 9.94
N PRO A 807 -29.71 5.48 10.32
CA PRO A 807 -28.90 5.34 11.53
C PRO A 807 -29.70 5.62 12.82
N TRP A 808 -30.98 6.03 12.69
CA TRP A 808 -31.94 6.23 13.78
C TRP A 808 -33.15 5.29 13.61
N PRO A 809 -33.02 3.98 13.90
CA PRO A 809 -34.00 2.96 13.48
C PRO A 809 -35.42 3.20 13.96
N GLN A 810 -35.61 3.93 15.06
CA GLN A 810 -36.93 4.23 15.64
C GLN A 810 -37.52 5.58 15.18
N GLU A 811 -36.78 6.32 14.36
CA GLU A 811 -37.16 7.65 13.93
C GLU A 811 -37.31 7.71 12.39
N GLN A 812 -38.26 8.47 11.91
CA GLN A 812 -38.36 8.79 10.48
C GLN A 812 -37.36 9.87 10.13
N ILE A 813 -36.73 9.73 8.98
CA ILE A 813 -35.75 10.71 8.51
C ILE A 813 -36.34 11.64 7.46
N GLN A 814 -35.80 12.83 7.41
CA GLN A 814 -35.98 13.79 6.35
C GLN A 814 -34.66 14.24 5.75
N VAL A 815 -34.71 14.67 4.50
CA VAL A 815 -33.58 15.17 3.74
C VAL A 815 -33.83 16.58 3.28
N ARG A 816 -32.83 17.46 3.44
CA ARG A 816 -32.87 18.84 3.00
C ARG A 816 -31.65 19.20 2.19
N GLU A 817 -31.83 19.77 1.01
CA GLU A 817 -30.74 20.31 0.22
C GLU A 817 -30.13 21.53 0.96
N LEU A 818 -28.83 21.49 1.23
CA LEU A 818 -28.18 22.47 2.08
C LEU A 818 -28.27 23.90 1.52
N ALA A 819 -27.96 24.08 0.23
CA ALA A 819 -27.94 25.40 -0.41
C ALA A 819 -29.30 26.08 -0.52
N SER A 820 -30.36 25.33 -0.83
CA SER A 820 -31.69 25.87 -1.02
C SER A 820 -32.61 25.81 0.20
N GLY A 821 -32.23 25.01 1.21
CA GLY A 821 -33.05 24.69 2.37
C GLY A 821 -34.31 23.88 2.05
N ARG A 822 -34.48 23.43 0.80
CA ARG A 822 -35.67 22.69 0.36
C ARG A 822 -35.63 21.25 0.81
N SER A 823 -36.78 20.74 1.24
CA SER A 823 -36.94 19.31 1.53
C SER A 823 -36.90 18.50 0.23
N VAL A 824 -36.24 17.35 0.31
CA VAL A 824 -36.13 16.37 -0.76
C VAL A 824 -37.03 15.18 -0.42
N PRO A 825 -37.84 14.65 -1.35
CA PRO A 825 -38.65 13.47 -1.13
C PRO A 825 -37.78 12.27 -0.75
N VAL A 826 -38.20 11.54 0.28
CA VAL A 826 -37.53 10.34 0.76
C VAL A 826 -38.49 9.15 0.66
N LYS A 827 -38.03 8.06 0.04
CA LYS A 827 -38.72 6.77 0.07
C LYS A 827 -37.96 5.86 1.03
N THR A 828 -38.67 5.23 1.95
CA THR A 828 -38.06 4.29 2.91
C THR A 828 -38.61 2.89 2.67
N GLU A 829 -37.71 1.92 2.47
CA GLU A 829 -38.01 0.50 2.33
C GLU A 829 -37.03 -0.33 3.16
N ALA A 830 -37.53 -1.23 3.99
CA ALA A 830 -36.73 -2.11 4.84
C ALA A 830 -35.61 -1.39 5.65
N GLY A 831 -35.91 -0.19 6.16
CA GLY A 831 -34.94 0.62 6.92
C GLY A 831 -33.94 1.40 6.06
N ILE A 832 -34.02 1.29 4.72
CA ILE A 832 -33.17 2.04 3.80
C ILE A 832 -33.94 3.24 3.26
N ALA A 833 -33.41 4.42 3.51
CA ALA A 833 -33.92 5.67 2.94
C ALA A 833 -33.28 5.92 1.58
N MET A 834 -34.10 6.29 0.60
CA MET A 834 -33.69 6.57 -0.77
C MET A 834 -34.14 7.97 -1.17
N PHE A 835 -33.25 8.76 -1.73
CA PHE A 835 -33.56 10.07 -2.27
C PHE A 835 -32.71 10.39 -3.51
N GLU A 836 -33.27 11.18 -4.42
CA GLU A 836 -32.57 11.63 -5.61
C GLU A 836 -31.67 12.82 -5.30
N SER A 837 -30.42 12.76 -5.74
CA SER A 837 -29.44 13.81 -5.55
C SER A 837 -28.96 14.40 -6.87
N LYS A 838 -28.51 15.64 -6.83
CA LYS A 838 -27.93 16.36 -7.98
C LYS A 838 -26.41 16.43 -7.82
N ALA A 839 -25.69 16.33 -8.92
CA ALA A 839 -24.25 16.50 -8.93
C ALA A 839 -23.85 17.87 -8.37
N GLY A 840 -22.84 17.87 -7.46
CA GLY A 840 -22.33 19.06 -6.79
C GLY A 840 -23.24 19.63 -5.69
N SER A 841 -24.32 18.93 -5.30
CA SER A 841 -25.20 19.35 -4.21
C SER A 841 -24.90 18.61 -2.91
N ALA A 842 -25.14 19.27 -1.79
CA ALA A 842 -25.01 18.73 -0.44
C ALA A 842 -26.39 18.62 0.24
N TYR A 843 -26.57 17.61 1.04
CA TYR A 843 -27.83 17.24 1.69
C TYR A 843 -27.64 16.97 3.17
N LEU A 844 -28.45 17.62 4.01
CA LEU A 844 -28.57 17.27 5.42
C LEU A 844 -29.61 16.15 5.56
N VAL A 845 -29.23 15.08 6.24
CA VAL A 845 -30.08 13.95 6.57
C VAL A 845 -30.21 13.89 8.09
N PHE A 846 -31.43 13.91 8.61
CA PHE A 846 -31.70 14.02 10.03
C PHE A 846 -33.08 13.48 10.39
N PRO A 847 -33.35 13.11 11.67
CA PRO A 847 -34.67 12.68 12.12
C PRO A 847 -35.69 13.80 12.07
N ILE A 848 -36.94 13.43 11.75
CA ILE A 848 -38.06 14.37 11.81
C ILE A 848 -38.20 14.87 13.26
N GLY A 849 -38.35 16.21 13.42
CA GLY A 849 -38.44 16.84 14.73
C GLY A 849 -37.12 17.27 15.36
N ARG A 850 -35.98 16.85 14.80
CA ARG A 850 -34.66 17.37 15.21
C ARG A 850 -34.25 18.59 14.35
N ALA A 851 -33.33 19.38 14.86
CA ALA A 851 -32.81 20.54 14.11
C ALA A 851 -31.97 20.08 12.91
N ALA A 852 -32.15 20.76 11.78
CA ALA A 852 -31.35 20.55 10.58
C ALA A 852 -30.01 21.30 10.71
N THR A 853 -29.08 20.71 11.44
CA THR A 853 -27.74 21.28 11.64
C THR A 853 -26.70 20.44 10.91
N GLU A 854 -25.60 21.04 10.48
CA GLU A 854 -24.44 20.29 10.05
C GLU A 854 -23.88 19.48 11.23
N PRO A 855 -23.24 18.31 10.98
CA PRO A 855 -22.58 17.55 12.04
C PRO A 855 -21.44 18.39 12.64
N GLU A 856 -21.18 18.19 13.93
CA GLU A 856 -20.03 18.84 14.57
C GLU A 856 -18.74 18.35 13.92
N LEU A 857 -17.85 19.30 13.62
CA LEU A 857 -16.54 18.98 13.05
C LEU A 857 -15.56 18.50 14.13
N PRO A 858 -14.61 17.62 13.79
CA PRO A 858 -13.56 17.23 14.72
C PRO A 858 -12.79 18.44 15.20
N GLN A 859 -12.42 18.43 16.45
CA GLN A 859 -11.59 19.44 17.06
C GLN A 859 -10.27 18.82 17.50
N PRO A 860 -9.15 19.55 17.40
CA PRO A 860 -7.89 19.10 17.96
C PRO A 860 -8.07 18.77 19.47
N ARG A 861 -7.57 17.59 19.88
CA ARG A 861 -7.62 17.19 21.30
C ARG A 861 -6.57 17.91 22.14
N HIS A 862 -5.45 18.22 21.51
CA HIS A 862 -4.29 18.91 22.08
C HIS A 862 -3.57 19.71 21.00
N GLY A 863 -2.52 20.45 21.37
CA GLY A 863 -1.66 21.15 20.41
C GLY A 863 -0.82 20.20 19.56
N ALA A 864 0.03 20.76 18.71
CA ALA A 864 0.96 20.01 17.88
C ALA A 864 1.78 19.02 18.70
N ASN A 865 1.99 17.84 18.15
CA ASN A 865 2.79 16.81 18.80
C ASN A 865 4.24 17.27 18.99
N GLN A 866 4.78 17.12 20.18
CA GLN A 866 6.14 17.53 20.55
C GLN A 866 7.00 16.35 21.02
N SER A 867 6.45 15.14 21.04
CA SER A 867 7.14 13.98 21.63
C SER A 867 6.75 12.67 20.94
N PRO A 868 7.60 11.65 21.05
CA PRO A 868 7.24 10.28 20.64
C PRO A 868 5.97 9.79 21.32
N LYS A 869 5.18 9.00 20.59
CA LYS A 869 3.94 8.37 21.09
C LYS A 869 4.14 6.90 21.40
N THR A 870 3.46 6.43 22.44
CA THR A 870 3.46 5.02 22.82
C THR A 870 2.03 4.50 23.00
N TRP A 871 1.79 3.24 22.66
CA TRP A 871 0.50 2.58 22.83
C TRP A 871 0.66 1.07 22.85
N ASN A 872 0.22 0.41 23.93
CA ASN A 872 0.28 -1.04 24.09
C ASN A 872 1.68 -1.66 23.79
N GLY A 873 2.75 -0.92 24.10
CA GLY A 873 4.13 -1.32 23.83
C GLY A 873 4.68 -0.88 22.45
N ASN A 874 3.83 -0.39 21.56
CA ASN A 874 4.22 0.21 20.30
C ASN A 874 4.72 1.64 20.46
N ARG A 875 5.50 2.11 19.50
CA ARG A 875 6.17 3.40 19.57
C ARG A 875 6.24 4.05 18.19
N ILE A 876 5.84 5.30 18.12
CA ILE A 876 6.09 6.20 16.99
C ILE A 876 7.03 7.29 17.48
N GLY A 877 8.07 7.62 16.72
CA GLY A 877 9.02 8.67 17.05
C GLY A 877 10.18 8.22 17.94
N MET A 878 10.21 6.99 18.42
CA MET A 878 11.30 6.52 19.27
C MET A 878 12.35 5.78 18.46
N ILE A 879 13.50 6.42 18.29
CA ILE A 879 14.71 5.77 17.77
C ILE A 879 15.20 4.76 18.80
N ARG A 880 15.42 3.55 18.37
CA ARG A 880 15.96 2.48 19.21
C ARG A 880 17.47 2.56 19.22
N PHE A 881 18.04 2.57 20.43
CA PHE A 881 19.48 2.53 20.63
C PHE A 881 19.96 1.11 20.87
N PHE A 882 21.11 0.80 20.35
CA PHE A 882 21.83 -0.45 20.56
C PHE A 882 22.96 -0.26 21.57
#